data_5ea8ca4219a37335f2abf58883801cd5
#
_entry.id   5ea8ca4219a37335f2abf58883801cd5
#
_cell.length_a   1.000
_cell.length_b   1.000
_cell.length_c   1.000
_cell.angle_alpha   90.00
_cell.angle_beta   90.00
_cell.angle_gamma   90.00
#
_symmetry.space_group_name_H-M   'P 1'
#
loop_
_entity.id
_entity.type
_entity.pdbx_description
1 polymer ?
#
loop_
_entity_poly.entity_id
_entity_poly.type
_entity_poly.pdbx_seq_one_letter_code
_entity_poly.pdbx_strand_id
1 'polypeptide(L)'
;MGAFDWFWKAMGSQSERNDKKSKAIVGSADEAARALGQQDDAAVAQAARDAVKGGEIADKAQFLAALAVACERTLGMNPFNVQSQAVLRLLTGDVIQMATGEGKTLVGAMAATGFALTGKRVHVVTVNNYLAARDAEWMRPVVEFFGLSVASVTEGMTPDERRAAYAQDIIYAPVNELGFDLLRDNQITDRSHTVQAAGDVALVDEADSVLVDEALVPLVLAGNRPGEAPTGHITNVVSRLREKLDYSISEDGRTVQLTENGARRVEQELGIDSLYSEENIGTILVKVNLALHAKALLIRDIHYIVVDGKLQLIDASRGRVADLQRWPDGLQAAVEAKEGLEVSEGGRILDTITLQELMRRYPLVCGMTGTAVEATDQLRQFYDLHVSVIDRNKPLQRFDEQDRIFATVDDKSAAIVEEIATIHATGQPILVGTQDVAESEDLADALRERGIDVNVLNAKNDEQEAEIVAEAGDIGRVTVSTQMAGRGTDIKLGGAHEVDHDAVAELGGLAVIGTSRHRTARLDNQLRGRAGRQGDPGLSLFFVSLEDDVVQQGGDGETVRAQPAEDGRIESKRVSDFVAHCQRVTEGQLLEIHAQTWKYNQLLADQRIIIDERRAKLLDTDQAWQELSERAPERAAELTEVPEEARIKAAREIMLYHLDLAWADHLELMDDVRESIHLRAIARETPIDEYHRIAVREFKDLAQRAVDKSVETFRTVLIDAAGAHLDDAGLARPSATWTYMVSDNPLAGKGNSVLSGIGNIFR
;
A
#
# COMPACT_ATOMS: atom_id res chain seq x y z
N MET A 1 -28.47 13.32 24.11
CA MET A 1 -27.19 12.88 24.71
C MET A 1 -27.19 11.36 24.71
N GLY A 2 -26.62 10.75 23.72
CA GLY A 2 -26.69 9.32 23.48
C GLY A 2 -25.53 8.57 24.13
N ALA A 3 -25.66 7.24 24.21
CA ALA A 3 -24.62 6.33 24.71
C ALA A 3 -23.23 6.54 24.05
N PHE A 4 -23.21 7.10 22.86
CA PHE A 4 -22.01 7.51 22.13
C PHE A 4 -21.22 8.65 22.81
N ASP A 5 -21.88 9.70 23.31
CA ASP A 5 -21.21 10.81 24.01
C ASP A 5 -20.58 10.39 25.34
N TRP A 6 -21.19 9.42 26.02
CA TRP A 6 -20.63 8.86 27.25
C TRP A 6 -19.39 8.01 26.96
N PHE A 7 -19.41 7.25 25.87
CA PHE A 7 -18.29 6.39 25.45
C PHE A 7 -17.05 7.24 25.06
N TRP A 8 -17.25 8.31 24.29
CA TRP A 8 -16.16 9.23 23.93
C TRP A 8 -15.60 9.99 25.14
N LYS A 9 -16.43 10.39 26.10
CA LYS A 9 -15.98 10.96 27.38
C LYS A 9 -15.22 9.95 28.24
N ALA A 10 -15.61 8.69 28.23
CA ALA A 10 -14.92 7.64 28.97
C ALA A 10 -13.55 7.32 28.34
N MET A 11 -13.45 7.28 27.01
CA MET A 11 -12.16 7.13 26.29
C MET A 11 -11.24 8.34 26.50
N GLY A 12 -11.77 9.56 26.42
CA GLY A 12 -10.99 10.78 26.74
C GLY A 12 -10.40 10.76 28.15
N SER A 13 -11.16 10.29 29.16
CA SER A 13 -10.67 10.18 30.53
C SER A 13 -9.58 9.11 30.71
N GLN A 14 -9.60 8.06 29.90
CA GLN A 14 -8.57 7.01 29.93
C GLN A 14 -7.30 7.46 29.21
N SER A 15 -7.43 8.17 28.11
CA SER A 15 -6.32 8.83 27.40
C SER A 15 -5.62 9.86 28.31
N GLU A 16 -6.36 10.75 28.98
CA GLU A 16 -5.79 11.73 29.91
C GLU A 16 -5.07 11.09 31.10
N ARG A 17 -5.60 9.99 31.68
CA ARG A 17 -4.92 9.25 32.76
C ARG A 17 -3.64 8.60 32.29
N ASN A 18 -3.66 8.04 31.09
CA ASN A 18 -2.52 7.42 30.45
C ASN A 18 -1.43 8.46 30.16
N ASP A 19 -1.81 9.66 29.70
CA ASP A 19 -0.90 10.79 29.48
C ASP A 19 -0.20 11.25 30.73
N LYS A 20 -0.94 11.45 31.84
CA LYS A 20 -0.36 11.82 33.14
C LYS A 20 0.64 10.76 33.62
N LYS A 21 0.32 9.47 33.45
CA LYS A 21 1.21 8.37 33.82
C LYS A 21 2.48 8.35 32.97
N SER A 22 2.35 8.53 31.65
CA SER A 22 3.50 8.60 30.74
C SER A 22 4.41 9.79 31.06
N LYS A 23 3.85 10.98 31.29
CA LYS A 23 4.61 12.18 31.69
C LYS A 23 5.38 11.98 33.01
N ALA A 24 4.79 11.28 33.97
CA ALA A 24 5.48 10.97 35.23
C ALA A 24 6.66 9.99 35.02
N ILE A 25 6.48 8.95 34.19
CA ILE A 25 7.55 8.00 33.86
C ILE A 25 8.70 8.71 33.15
N VAL A 26 8.40 9.57 32.18
CA VAL A 26 9.41 10.34 31.44
C VAL A 26 10.19 11.28 32.38
N GLY A 27 9.50 12.00 33.29
CA GLY A 27 10.19 12.82 34.30
C GLY A 27 11.16 12.02 35.19
N SER A 28 10.76 10.78 35.56
CA SER A 28 11.68 9.89 36.31
C SER A 28 12.85 9.38 35.45
N ALA A 29 12.60 9.19 34.14
CA ALA A 29 13.66 8.77 33.22
C ALA A 29 14.72 9.85 33.02
N ASP A 30 14.34 11.13 32.98
CA ASP A 30 15.31 12.26 32.89
C ASP A 30 16.25 12.31 34.07
N GLU A 31 15.76 12.02 35.28
CA GLU A 31 16.60 11.95 36.48
C GLU A 31 17.57 10.75 36.44
N ALA A 32 17.03 9.58 36.01
CA ALA A 32 17.83 8.36 35.87
C ALA A 32 18.91 8.49 34.78
N ALA A 33 18.58 9.16 33.64
CA ALA A 33 19.52 9.39 32.54
C ALA A 33 20.76 10.20 32.96
N ARG A 34 20.58 11.21 33.83
CA ARG A 34 21.74 11.99 34.38
C ARG A 34 22.69 11.12 35.19
N ALA A 35 22.17 10.15 35.95
CA ALA A 35 22.96 9.22 36.71
C ALA A 35 23.67 8.18 35.83
N LEU A 36 22.94 7.62 34.86
CA LEU A 36 23.45 6.65 33.88
C LEU A 36 24.49 7.28 32.93
N GLY A 37 24.35 8.57 32.60
CA GLY A 37 25.27 9.30 31.75
C GLY A 37 26.71 9.42 32.33
N GLN A 38 26.89 9.15 33.62
CA GLN A 38 28.21 9.11 34.28
C GLN A 38 28.85 7.71 34.25
N GLN A 39 28.12 6.70 33.80
CA GLN A 39 28.59 5.30 33.73
C GLN A 39 29.12 4.96 32.33
N ASP A 40 29.85 3.84 32.24
CA ASP A 40 30.32 3.34 30.94
C ASP A 40 29.19 2.71 30.09
N ASP A 41 29.47 2.46 28.81
CA ASP A 41 28.50 1.95 27.88
C ASP A 41 27.95 0.56 28.28
N ALA A 42 28.80 -0.29 28.85
CA ALA A 42 28.43 -1.61 29.32
C ALA A 42 27.42 -1.52 30.49
N ALA A 43 27.60 -0.60 31.41
CA ALA A 43 26.69 -0.36 32.53
C ALA A 43 25.34 0.22 32.04
N VAL A 44 25.36 1.13 31.05
CA VAL A 44 24.15 1.68 30.46
C VAL A 44 23.35 0.57 29.70
N ALA A 45 24.03 -0.23 28.90
CA ALA A 45 23.41 -1.36 28.22
C ALA A 45 22.86 -2.41 29.19
N GLN A 46 23.58 -2.65 30.32
CA GLN A 46 23.10 -3.55 31.36
C GLN A 46 21.87 -2.99 32.09
N ALA A 47 21.82 -1.67 32.35
CA ALA A 47 20.64 -1.04 32.94
C ALA A 47 19.36 -1.22 32.09
N ALA A 48 19.49 -1.17 30.76
CA ALA A 48 18.35 -1.45 29.87
C ALA A 48 17.90 -2.93 29.97
N ARG A 49 18.84 -3.87 30.03
CA ARG A 49 18.53 -5.30 30.23
C ARG A 49 17.90 -5.58 31.58
N ASP A 50 18.39 -4.94 32.65
CA ASP A 50 17.82 -5.09 34.00
C ASP A 50 16.42 -4.51 34.14
N ALA A 51 16.03 -3.57 33.27
CA ALA A 51 14.70 -3.03 33.19
C ALA A 51 13.68 -4.03 32.63
N VAL A 52 14.15 -5.10 31.94
CA VAL A 52 13.32 -6.17 31.38
C VAL A 52 13.19 -7.30 32.40
N LYS A 53 11.95 -7.71 32.70
CA LYS A 53 11.64 -8.84 33.58
C LYS A 53 10.47 -9.65 33.01
N GLY A 54 10.64 -10.96 32.91
CA GLY A 54 9.56 -11.85 32.43
C GLY A 54 9.15 -11.59 30.96
N GLY A 55 10.06 -11.09 30.12
CA GLY A 55 9.75 -10.77 28.71
C GLY A 55 9.00 -9.43 28.51
N GLU A 56 8.95 -8.58 29.54
CA GLU A 56 8.31 -7.25 29.49
C GLU A 56 9.23 -6.17 30.07
N ILE A 57 9.08 -4.93 29.63
CA ILE A 57 9.79 -3.78 30.21
C ILE A 57 9.11 -3.38 31.52
N ALA A 58 9.60 -3.92 32.63
CA ALA A 58 9.05 -3.70 33.96
C ALA A 58 9.40 -2.31 34.52
N ASP A 59 10.65 -1.85 34.32
CA ASP A 59 11.09 -0.50 34.69
C ASP A 59 11.23 0.39 33.46
N LYS A 60 10.13 1.04 33.09
CA LYS A 60 10.04 1.90 31.92
C LYS A 60 10.90 3.16 32.06
N ALA A 61 11.08 3.68 33.28
CA ALA A 61 11.91 4.87 33.49
C ALA A 61 13.39 4.57 33.28
N GLN A 62 13.90 3.47 33.86
CA GLN A 62 15.28 3.04 33.67
C GLN A 62 15.58 2.68 32.22
N PHE A 63 14.62 2.02 31.54
CA PHE A 63 14.74 1.69 30.11
C PHE A 63 14.84 2.95 29.24
N LEU A 64 13.95 3.93 29.42
CA LEU A 64 14.00 5.19 28.66
C LEU A 64 15.27 5.97 28.95
N ALA A 65 15.74 5.98 30.21
CA ALA A 65 16.99 6.61 30.61
C ALA A 65 18.21 6.02 29.87
N ALA A 66 18.29 4.69 29.79
CA ALA A 66 19.35 4.01 29.07
C ALA A 66 19.28 4.29 27.55
N LEU A 67 18.08 4.31 26.95
CA LEU A 67 17.90 4.69 25.56
C LEU A 67 18.35 6.14 25.28
N ALA A 68 17.98 7.08 26.16
CA ALA A 68 18.38 8.49 25.99
C ALA A 68 19.90 8.64 25.98
N VAL A 69 20.58 8.00 26.92
CA VAL A 69 22.07 8.02 26.99
C VAL A 69 22.70 7.36 25.77
N ALA A 70 22.13 6.25 25.30
CA ALA A 70 22.61 5.57 24.09
C ALA A 70 22.46 6.46 22.84
N CYS A 71 21.29 7.08 22.64
CA CYS A 71 21.03 7.99 21.51
C CYS A 71 21.96 9.20 21.52
N GLU A 72 22.21 9.80 22.72
CA GLU A 72 23.12 10.91 22.85
C GLU A 72 24.56 10.52 22.48
N ARG A 73 25.03 9.35 22.93
CA ARG A 73 26.40 8.88 22.68
C ARG A 73 26.63 8.41 21.25
N THR A 74 25.64 7.78 20.64
CA THR A 74 25.83 7.17 19.34
C THR A 74 25.43 8.09 18.17
N LEU A 75 24.39 8.89 18.35
CA LEU A 75 23.86 9.79 17.32
C LEU A 75 24.04 11.27 17.62
N GLY A 76 24.48 11.64 18.83
CA GLY A 76 24.50 13.03 19.28
C GLY A 76 23.11 13.62 19.51
N MET A 77 22.08 12.77 19.61
CA MET A 77 20.67 13.16 19.73
C MET A 77 20.16 12.84 21.13
N ASN A 78 19.65 13.86 21.83
CA ASN A 78 18.95 13.66 23.10
C ASN A 78 17.44 13.61 22.80
N PRO A 79 16.74 12.46 23.03
CA PRO A 79 15.32 12.36 22.75
C PRO A 79 14.49 13.35 23.53
N PHE A 80 13.53 13.99 22.86
CA PHE A 80 12.58 14.87 23.53
C PHE A 80 11.61 14.07 24.41
N ASN A 81 11.05 14.72 25.43
CA ASN A 81 10.07 14.09 26.31
C ASN A 81 8.84 13.54 25.57
N VAL A 82 8.41 14.21 24.52
CA VAL A 82 7.31 13.75 23.66
C VAL A 82 7.68 12.48 22.88
N GLN A 83 8.94 12.34 22.47
CA GLN A 83 9.44 11.12 21.81
C GLN A 83 9.48 9.94 22.80
N SER A 84 9.95 10.17 24.02
CA SER A 84 9.91 9.16 25.09
C SER A 84 8.47 8.72 25.43
N GLN A 85 7.50 9.65 25.43
CA GLN A 85 6.08 9.31 25.60
C GLN A 85 5.56 8.46 24.42
N ALA A 86 5.95 8.81 23.18
CA ALA A 86 5.63 8.08 21.97
C ALA A 86 6.10 6.62 22.04
N VAL A 87 7.36 6.40 22.46
CA VAL A 87 7.94 5.05 22.69
C VAL A 87 7.06 4.23 23.66
N LEU A 88 6.64 4.83 24.77
CA LEU A 88 5.79 4.15 25.75
C LEU A 88 4.44 3.71 25.16
N ARG A 89 3.90 4.46 24.20
CA ARG A 89 2.65 4.12 23.52
C ARG A 89 2.84 3.02 22.49
N LEU A 90 3.89 3.09 21.69
CA LEU A 90 4.25 2.02 20.76
C LEU A 90 4.43 0.68 21.49
N LEU A 91 5.10 0.70 22.64
CA LEU A 91 5.31 -0.50 23.48
C LEU A 91 4.00 -1.10 24.05
N THR A 92 2.88 -0.36 24.00
CA THR A 92 1.55 -0.87 24.37
C THR A 92 0.73 -1.35 23.18
N GLY A 93 1.25 -1.28 21.97
CA GLY A 93 0.55 -1.71 20.74
C GLY A 93 -0.33 -0.62 20.11
N ASP A 94 -0.14 0.65 20.48
CA ASP A 94 -0.89 1.75 19.90
C ASP A 94 -0.30 2.18 18.54
N VAL A 95 -1.15 2.75 17.69
CA VAL A 95 -0.73 3.62 16.59
C VAL A 95 -0.63 5.04 17.13
N ILE A 96 0.55 5.64 17.04
CA ILE A 96 0.75 7.02 17.50
C ILE A 96 0.57 8.02 16.36
N GLN A 97 -0.16 9.10 16.63
CA GLN A 97 -0.09 10.29 15.81
C GLN A 97 0.99 11.21 16.36
N MET A 98 2.05 11.37 15.58
CA MET A 98 3.14 12.27 15.87
C MET A 98 3.42 13.12 14.64
N ALA A 99 3.38 14.44 14.80
CA ALA A 99 3.49 15.36 13.67
C ALA A 99 4.75 15.10 12.83
N THR A 100 4.66 15.42 11.55
CA THR A 100 5.81 15.29 10.65
C THR A 100 6.97 16.18 11.13
N GLY A 101 8.20 15.68 11.03
CA GLY A 101 9.40 16.40 11.53
C GLY A 101 9.67 16.23 13.02
N GLU A 102 8.83 15.58 13.82
CA GLU A 102 9.06 15.36 15.28
C GLU A 102 10.00 14.17 15.58
N GLY A 103 10.65 13.57 14.57
CA GLY A 103 11.65 12.50 14.74
C GLY A 103 11.07 11.11 14.95
N LYS A 104 10.03 10.74 14.19
CA LYS A 104 9.42 9.39 14.21
C LYS A 104 10.44 8.27 14.02
N THR A 105 11.43 8.43 13.14
CA THR A 105 12.47 7.43 12.88
C THR A 105 13.21 7.03 14.15
N LEU A 106 13.62 8.02 14.98
CA LEU A 106 14.28 7.76 16.25
C LEU A 106 13.33 7.04 17.23
N VAL A 107 12.07 7.49 17.31
CA VAL A 107 11.03 6.88 18.16
C VAL A 107 10.81 5.41 17.77
N GLY A 108 10.71 5.11 16.47
CA GLY A 108 10.59 3.76 15.95
C GLY A 108 11.76 2.87 16.34
N ALA A 109 12.99 3.35 16.17
CA ALA A 109 14.20 2.62 16.57
C ALA A 109 14.27 2.35 18.08
N MET A 110 13.92 3.34 18.90
CA MET A 110 13.84 3.19 20.36
C MET A 110 12.79 2.14 20.77
N ALA A 111 11.62 2.15 20.16
CA ALA A 111 10.56 1.19 20.43
C ALA A 111 10.96 -0.23 19.96
N ALA A 112 11.52 -0.34 18.74
CA ALA A 112 12.02 -1.61 18.19
C ALA A 112 13.11 -2.21 19.10
N THR A 113 14.07 -1.40 19.57
CA THR A 113 15.09 -1.81 20.55
C THR A 113 14.44 -2.34 21.82
N GLY A 114 13.37 -1.67 22.31
CA GLY A 114 12.62 -2.11 23.48
C GLY A 114 11.99 -3.49 23.30
N PHE A 115 11.33 -3.73 22.20
CA PHE A 115 10.76 -5.04 21.89
C PHE A 115 11.86 -6.11 21.74
N ALA A 116 12.95 -5.80 21.02
CA ALA A 116 14.06 -6.74 20.84
C ALA A 116 14.74 -7.12 22.15
N LEU A 117 14.93 -6.18 23.09
CA LEU A 117 15.44 -6.47 24.43
C LEU A 117 14.54 -7.42 25.23
N THR A 118 13.24 -7.49 24.93
CA THR A 118 12.32 -8.48 25.52
C THR A 118 12.39 -9.87 24.85
N GLY A 119 13.30 -10.06 23.89
CA GLY A 119 13.51 -11.30 23.15
C GLY A 119 12.56 -11.48 21.95
N LYS A 120 11.90 -10.42 21.49
CA LYS A 120 11.00 -10.44 20.34
C LYS A 120 11.74 -10.04 19.06
N ARG A 121 11.46 -10.73 17.96
CA ARG A 121 11.90 -10.31 16.64
C ARG A 121 10.98 -9.22 16.11
N VAL A 122 11.57 -8.11 15.67
CA VAL A 122 10.84 -6.91 15.25
C VAL A 122 11.00 -6.69 13.76
N HIS A 123 9.89 -6.62 13.04
CA HIS A 123 9.86 -6.11 11.68
C HIS A 123 9.40 -4.64 11.71
N VAL A 124 10.30 -3.73 11.36
CA VAL A 124 9.98 -2.32 11.13
C VAL A 124 9.54 -2.18 9.68
N VAL A 125 8.24 -1.98 9.51
CA VAL A 125 7.58 -1.99 8.20
C VAL A 125 7.60 -0.58 7.63
N THR A 126 8.16 -0.41 6.44
CA THR A 126 8.28 0.88 5.75
C THR A 126 7.53 0.88 4.42
N VAL A 127 7.43 2.04 3.77
CA VAL A 127 6.72 2.17 2.49
C VAL A 127 7.61 1.85 1.27
N ASN A 128 8.93 1.88 1.38
CA ASN A 128 9.83 1.62 0.24
C ASN A 128 11.23 1.14 0.66
N ASN A 129 12.00 0.66 -0.32
CA ASN A 129 13.35 0.13 -0.15
C ASN A 129 14.35 1.18 0.36
N TYR A 130 14.24 2.43 -0.10
CA TYR A 130 15.14 3.51 0.31
C TYR A 130 15.04 3.79 1.81
N LEU A 131 13.82 3.95 2.32
CA LEU A 131 13.60 4.20 3.75
C LEU A 131 14.03 3.01 4.59
N ALA A 132 13.75 1.77 4.16
CA ALA A 132 14.18 0.58 4.88
C ALA A 132 15.71 0.51 5.04
N ALA A 133 16.47 0.73 3.96
CA ALA A 133 17.92 0.69 3.98
C ALA A 133 18.50 1.88 4.78
N ARG A 134 18.03 3.10 4.51
CA ARG A 134 18.47 4.34 5.18
C ARG A 134 18.28 4.28 6.69
N ASP A 135 17.08 3.92 7.12
CA ASP A 135 16.72 3.97 8.55
C ASP A 135 17.40 2.84 9.34
N ALA A 136 17.53 1.65 8.75
CA ALA A 136 18.32 0.57 9.33
C ALA A 136 19.78 1.00 9.58
N GLU A 137 20.41 1.61 8.58
CA GLU A 137 21.81 2.03 8.69
C GLU A 137 21.98 3.21 9.65
N TRP A 138 21.09 4.20 9.57
CA TRP A 138 21.15 5.36 10.46
C TRP A 138 20.94 5.01 11.93
N MET A 139 20.01 4.09 12.22
CA MET A 139 19.67 3.69 13.59
C MET A 139 20.53 2.53 14.13
N ARG A 140 21.33 1.89 13.29
CA ARG A 140 22.24 0.79 13.65
C ARG A 140 23.06 1.06 14.90
N PRO A 141 23.72 2.24 15.07
CA PRO A 141 24.56 2.49 16.24
C PRO A 141 23.79 2.43 17.58
N VAL A 142 22.50 2.84 17.58
CA VAL A 142 21.65 2.75 18.78
C VAL A 142 21.32 1.31 19.11
N VAL A 143 20.96 0.51 18.10
CA VAL A 143 20.59 -0.90 18.28
C VAL A 143 21.80 -1.72 18.76
N GLU A 144 22.95 -1.56 18.09
CA GLU A 144 24.17 -2.28 18.41
C GLU A 144 24.77 -1.88 19.78
N PHE A 145 24.47 -0.67 20.27
CA PHE A 145 24.85 -0.25 21.63
C PHE A 145 24.33 -1.22 22.71
N PHE A 146 23.15 -1.80 22.49
CA PHE A 146 22.55 -2.77 23.40
C PHE A 146 22.94 -4.23 23.10
N GLY A 147 23.84 -4.46 22.13
CA GLY A 147 24.27 -5.80 21.71
C GLY A 147 23.21 -6.52 20.88
N LEU A 148 22.29 -5.79 20.27
CA LEU A 148 21.28 -6.29 19.34
C LEU A 148 21.76 -6.13 17.90
N SER A 149 21.15 -6.86 17.00
CA SER A 149 21.47 -6.87 15.57
C SER A 149 20.35 -6.26 14.74
N VAL A 150 20.72 -5.60 13.64
CA VAL A 150 19.77 -4.94 12.72
C VAL A 150 20.19 -5.14 11.28
N ALA A 151 19.21 -5.39 10.41
CA ALA A 151 19.38 -5.44 8.96
C ALA A 151 18.20 -4.82 8.23
N SER A 152 18.35 -4.62 6.92
CA SER A 152 17.25 -4.31 6.03
C SER A 152 17.06 -5.43 5.00
N VAL A 153 15.80 -5.63 4.59
CA VAL A 153 15.43 -6.44 3.44
C VAL A 153 14.93 -5.50 2.36
N THR A 154 15.49 -5.62 1.16
CA THR A 154 15.17 -4.75 0.04
C THR A 154 15.05 -5.57 -1.25
N GLU A 155 14.47 -4.98 -2.28
CA GLU A 155 14.40 -5.56 -3.61
C GLU A 155 15.80 -5.91 -4.14
N GLY A 156 15.90 -6.95 -4.97
CA GLY A 156 17.16 -7.38 -5.58
C GLY A 156 18.06 -8.25 -4.70
N MET A 157 17.79 -8.39 -3.40
CA MET A 157 18.54 -9.30 -2.53
C MET A 157 18.27 -10.77 -2.91
N THR A 158 19.34 -11.57 -2.88
CA THR A 158 19.25 -13.02 -3.07
C THR A 158 18.55 -13.70 -1.87
N PRO A 159 18.01 -14.93 -2.04
CA PRO A 159 17.39 -15.66 -0.94
C PRO A 159 18.32 -15.86 0.28
N ASP A 160 19.63 -16.05 0.06
CA ASP A 160 20.60 -16.22 1.15
C ASP A 160 20.86 -14.93 1.91
N GLU A 161 20.96 -13.79 1.22
CA GLU A 161 21.07 -12.47 1.82
C GLU A 161 19.81 -12.13 2.64
N ARG A 162 18.62 -12.40 2.09
CA ARG A 162 17.35 -12.21 2.79
C ARG A 162 17.27 -13.07 4.05
N ARG A 163 17.66 -14.35 3.97
CA ARG A 163 17.68 -15.27 5.11
C ARG A 163 18.62 -14.78 6.22
N ALA A 164 19.79 -14.25 5.83
CA ALA A 164 20.74 -13.67 6.78
C ALA A 164 20.17 -12.40 7.44
N ALA A 165 19.44 -11.57 6.68
CA ALA A 165 18.78 -10.37 7.22
C ALA A 165 17.64 -10.73 8.18
N TYR A 166 16.77 -11.69 7.81
CA TYR A 166 15.65 -12.13 8.68
C TYR A 166 16.13 -12.88 9.95
N ALA A 167 17.37 -13.28 10.01
CA ALA A 167 17.97 -13.87 11.22
C ALA A 167 18.33 -12.84 12.30
N GLN A 168 18.29 -11.54 11.99
CA GLN A 168 18.60 -10.46 12.93
C GLN A 168 17.45 -10.19 13.91
N ASP A 169 17.74 -9.41 14.96
CA ASP A 169 16.75 -9.07 16.00
C ASP A 169 15.73 -8.03 15.48
N ILE A 170 16.20 -7.06 14.70
CA ILE A 170 15.39 -5.97 14.11
C ILE A 170 15.61 -5.96 12.60
N ILE A 171 14.53 -6.02 11.85
CA ILE A 171 14.53 -6.05 10.39
C ILE A 171 13.71 -4.87 9.86
N TYR A 172 14.33 -4.01 9.05
CA TYR A 172 13.61 -2.99 8.29
C TYR A 172 13.27 -3.51 6.91
N ALA A 173 12.01 -3.46 6.52
CA ALA A 173 11.59 -3.93 5.21
C ALA A 173 10.36 -3.18 4.69
N PRO A 174 10.24 -2.94 3.38
CA PRO A 174 8.99 -2.53 2.78
C PRO A 174 7.91 -3.59 2.99
N VAL A 175 6.68 -3.14 3.14
CA VAL A 175 5.55 -4.05 3.40
C VAL A 175 5.35 -5.07 2.27
N ASN A 176 5.56 -4.66 1.02
CA ASN A 176 5.47 -5.53 -0.14
C ASN A 176 6.53 -6.65 -0.12
N GLU A 177 7.79 -6.35 0.25
CA GLU A 177 8.84 -7.36 0.35
C GLU A 177 8.52 -8.42 1.41
N LEU A 178 7.99 -7.99 2.58
CA LEU A 178 7.54 -8.93 3.62
C LEU A 178 6.43 -9.87 3.11
N GLY A 179 5.46 -9.32 2.38
CA GLY A 179 4.38 -10.11 1.82
C GLY A 179 4.84 -11.02 0.68
N PHE A 180 5.71 -10.54 -0.20
CA PHE A 180 6.26 -11.34 -1.31
C PHE A 180 7.15 -12.47 -0.82
N ASP A 181 7.97 -12.25 0.21
CA ASP A 181 8.78 -13.31 0.79
C ASP A 181 7.90 -14.38 1.44
N LEU A 182 6.82 -13.99 2.11
CA LEU A 182 5.83 -14.92 2.62
C LEU A 182 5.17 -15.75 1.50
N LEU A 183 4.76 -15.10 0.41
CA LEU A 183 4.17 -15.80 -0.73
C LEU A 183 5.16 -16.76 -1.40
N ARG A 184 6.44 -16.38 -1.51
CA ARG A 184 7.51 -17.27 -2.02
C ARG A 184 7.74 -18.45 -1.07
N ASP A 185 7.78 -18.22 0.22
CA ASP A 185 7.92 -19.28 1.24
C ASP A 185 6.73 -20.24 1.25
N ASN A 186 5.54 -19.77 0.83
CA ASN A 186 4.38 -20.63 0.64
C ASN A 186 4.48 -21.52 -0.62
N GLN A 187 5.50 -21.38 -1.47
CA GLN A 187 5.71 -22.23 -2.65
C GLN A 187 6.88 -23.23 -2.48
N ILE A 188 7.63 -23.19 -1.38
CA ILE A 188 8.76 -24.10 -1.14
C ILE A 188 8.28 -25.54 -0.92
N THR A 189 9.10 -26.48 -1.31
CA THR A 189 8.90 -27.94 -1.10
C THR A 189 9.85 -28.53 -0.07
N ASP A 190 10.82 -27.74 0.39
CA ASP A 190 11.79 -28.09 1.41
C ASP A 190 11.93 -26.92 2.42
N ARG A 191 11.80 -27.22 3.70
CA ARG A 191 11.86 -26.23 4.78
C ARG A 191 13.20 -25.48 4.84
N SER A 192 14.28 -26.10 4.38
CA SER A 192 15.61 -25.45 4.31
C SER A 192 15.64 -24.23 3.37
N HIS A 193 14.68 -24.14 2.45
CA HIS A 193 14.54 -23.01 1.53
C HIS A 193 13.74 -21.84 2.10
N THR A 194 13.17 -21.98 3.30
CA THR A 194 12.47 -20.87 3.97
C THR A 194 13.40 -19.67 4.11
N VAL A 195 12.92 -18.51 3.69
CA VAL A 195 13.66 -17.25 3.72
C VAL A 195 13.25 -16.40 4.92
N GLN A 196 11.94 -16.23 5.12
CA GLN A 196 11.43 -15.35 6.13
C GLN A 196 11.32 -16.03 7.50
N ALA A 197 12.02 -15.49 8.49
CA ALA A 197 11.76 -15.85 9.87
C ALA A 197 10.57 -15.07 10.41
N ALA A 198 9.68 -15.76 11.15
CA ALA A 198 8.49 -15.13 11.71
C ALA A 198 8.85 -13.96 12.64
N GLY A 199 8.15 -12.83 12.47
CA GLY A 199 8.24 -11.67 13.35
C GLY A 199 7.23 -11.76 14.49
N ASP A 200 7.63 -11.31 15.68
CA ASP A 200 6.74 -11.20 16.83
C ASP A 200 6.03 -9.85 16.88
N VAL A 201 6.66 -8.81 16.31
CA VAL A 201 6.15 -7.43 16.29
C VAL A 201 6.27 -6.85 14.89
N ALA A 202 5.18 -6.28 14.38
CA ALA A 202 5.20 -5.36 13.26
C ALA A 202 5.11 -3.91 13.79
N LEU A 203 6.18 -3.14 13.65
CA LEU A 203 6.19 -1.71 13.92
C LEU A 203 6.08 -0.97 12.59
N VAL A 204 4.92 -0.39 12.32
CA VAL A 204 4.61 0.19 11.00
C VAL A 204 4.94 1.68 11.00
N ASP A 205 5.93 2.07 10.19
CA ASP A 205 6.20 3.49 9.91
C ASP A 205 5.26 3.98 8.80
N GLU A 206 4.82 5.23 8.89
CA GLU A 206 3.77 5.79 8.03
C GLU A 206 2.53 4.87 7.98
N ALA A 207 2.03 4.48 9.18
CA ALA A 207 0.98 3.48 9.37
C ALA A 207 -0.30 3.76 8.58
N ASP A 208 -0.64 5.02 8.34
CA ASP A 208 -1.79 5.42 7.52
C ASP A 208 -1.58 5.09 6.03
N SER A 209 -0.34 5.19 5.52
CA SER A 209 -0.05 4.77 4.15
C SER A 209 -0.15 3.26 4.01
N VAL A 210 0.59 2.55 4.86
CA VAL A 210 0.71 1.09 4.78
C VAL A 210 -0.63 0.40 5.10
N LEU A 211 -1.28 0.79 6.20
CA LEU A 211 -2.47 0.08 6.70
C LEU A 211 -3.79 0.58 6.10
N VAL A 212 -3.78 1.74 5.43
CA VAL A 212 -5.00 2.32 4.86
C VAL A 212 -4.89 2.44 3.34
N ASP A 213 -3.89 3.15 2.82
CA ASP A 213 -3.81 3.41 1.38
C ASP A 213 -3.41 2.14 0.59
N GLU A 214 -2.37 1.44 1.05
CA GLU A 214 -1.87 0.22 0.38
C GLU A 214 -2.72 -1.01 0.68
N ALA A 215 -3.52 -0.97 1.73
CA ALA A 215 -4.33 -2.10 2.16
C ALA A 215 -5.40 -2.53 1.15
N LEU A 216 -5.74 -1.67 0.19
CA LEU A 216 -6.69 -1.98 -0.90
C LEU A 216 -6.12 -2.93 -1.95
N VAL A 217 -4.79 -3.01 -2.04
CA VAL A 217 -4.10 -3.68 -3.13
C VAL A 217 -3.54 -5.01 -2.65
N PRO A 218 -4.03 -6.17 -3.13
CA PRO A 218 -3.45 -7.45 -2.78
C PRO A 218 -2.08 -7.63 -3.41
N LEU A 219 -1.19 -8.28 -2.68
CA LEU A 219 0.10 -8.78 -3.15
C LEU A 219 -0.12 -10.11 -3.87
N VAL A 220 0.43 -10.26 -5.05
CA VAL A 220 0.25 -11.43 -5.91
C VAL A 220 1.60 -12.04 -6.26
N LEU A 221 1.68 -13.35 -6.18
CA LEU A 221 2.72 -14.18 -6.78
C LEU A 221 2.13 -14.89 -7.98
N ALA A 222 2.69 -14.64 -9.17
CA ALA A 222 2.30 -15.30 -10.41
C ALA A 222 3.45 -16.12 -10.99
N GLY A 223 3.09 -17.07 -11.84
CA GLY A 223 4.04 -17.87 -12.59
C GLY A 223 3.66 -17.97 -14.06
N ASN A 224 4.63 -18.25 -14.93
CA ASN A 224 4.39 -18.34 -16.37
C ASN A 224 3.38 -19.46 -16.70
N ARG A 225 2.50 -19.15 -17.67
CA ARG A 225 1.51 -20.08 -18.23
C ARG A 225 1.91 -20.38 -19.68
N PRO A 226 2.28 -21.60 -20.03
CA PRO A 226 2.58 -21.92 -21.41
C PRO A 226 1.32 -21.87 -22.28
N GLY A 227 1.26 -21.01 -23.29
CA GLY A 227 0.32 -21.17 -24.42
C GLY A 227 -0.84 -20.21 -24.61
N GLU A 228 -0.94 -19.06 -23.96
CA GLU A 228 -1.94 -18.03 -24.34
C GLU A 228 -1.40 -17.10 -25.44
N ALA A 229 -2.21 -16.99 -26.53
CA ALA A 229 -1.86 -16.14 -27.67
C ALA A 229 -2.11 -14.64 -27.37
N PRO A 230 -1.28 -13.72 -27.88
CA PRO A 230 -1.42 -12.28 -27.64
C PRO A 230 -2.75 -11.72 -28.14
N THR A 231 -3.35 -10.83 -27.37
CA THR A 231 -4.61 -10.10 -27.69
C THR A 231 -4.43 -9.01 -28.77
N GLY A 232 -3.29 -8.89 -29.40
CA GLY A 232 -2.93 -7.82 -30.33
C GLY A 232 -3.90 -7.63 -31.50
N HIS A 233 -4.57 -8.70 -31.99
CA HIS A 233 -5.54 -8.57 -33.09
C HIS A 233 -6.80 -7.81 -32.64
N ILE A 234 -7.36 -8.12 -31.48
CA ILE A 234 -8.55 -7.44 -30.94
C ILE A 234 -8.24 -5.98 -30.65
N THR A 235 -7.10 -5.69 -30.04
CA THR A 235 -6.68 -4.31 -29.74
C THR A 235 -6.50 -3.48 -31.02
N ASN A 236 -5.98 -4.06 -32.09
CA ASN A 236 -5.88 -3.39 -33.39
C ASN A 236 -7.27 -3.08 -33.99
N VAL A 237 -8.24 -3.95 -33.85
CA VAL A 237 -9.63 -3.69 -34.29
C VAL A 237 -10.22 -2.55 -33.47
N VAL A 238 -10.11 -2.61 -32.15
CA VAL A 238 -10.66 -1.59 -31.23
C VAL A 238 -9.97 -0.24 -31.40
N SER A 239 -8.66 -0.21 -31.71
CA SER A 239 -7.93 1.05 -31.93
C SER A 239 -8.53 1.91 -33.07
N ARG A 240 -9.20 1.30 -34.03
CA ARG A 240 -9.82 1.98 -35.20
C ARG A 240 -11.25 2.47 -34.94
N LEU A 241 -11.85 2.12 -33.81
CA LEU A 241 -13.20 2.58 -33.44
C LEU A 241 -13.19 4.09 -33.12
N ARG A 242 -14.30 4.76 -33.42
CA ARG A 242 -14.46 6.21 -33.26
C ARG A 242 -15.48 6.53 -32.18
N GLU A 243 -15.15 7.44 -31.32
CA GLU A 243 -16.07 7.97 -30.31
C GLU A 243 -17.33 8.57 -30.96
N LYS A 244 -18.45 8.48 -30.26
CA LYS A 244 -19.79 8.90 -30.67
C LYS A 244 -20.40 8.12 -31.86
N LEU A 245 -19.58 7.42 -32.66
CA LEU A 245 -20.06 6.59 -33.78
C LEU A 245 -20.04 5.09 -33.41
N ASP A 246 -18.89 4.60 -32.97
CA ASP A 246 -18.66 3.18 -32.68
C ASP A 246 -18.71 2.87 -31.19
N TYR A 247 -18.47 3.88 -30.33
CA TYR A 247 -18.59 3.78 -28.89
C TYR A 247 -18.99 5.13 -28.27
N SER A 248 -19.52 5.07 -27.05
CA SER A 248 -19.86 6.25 -26.25
C SER A 248 -19.22 6.16 -24.88
N ILE A 249 -18.76 7.30 -24.36
CA ILE A 249 -18.29 7.46 -22.98
C ILE A 249 -19.46 8.06 -22.18
N SER A 250 -19.66 7.62 -20.94
CA SER A 250 -20.67 8.19 -20.02
C SER A 250 -20.35 9.65 -19.71
N GLU A 251 -21.38 10.41 -19.31
CA GLU A 251 -21.21 11.87 -18.96
C GLU A 251 -20.22 12.10 -17.81
N ASP A 252 -20.08 11.12 -16.92
CA ASP A 252 -19.12 11.16 -15.83
C ASP A 252 -17.70 10.70 -16.23
N GLY A 253 -17.47 10.34 -17.50
CA GLY A 253 -16.18 9.89 -18.02
C GLY A 253 -15.69 8.53 -17.51
N ARG A 254 -16.52 7.75 -16.81
CA ARG A 254 -16.08 6.54 -16.09
C ARG A 254 -16.39 5.23 -16.78
N THR A 255 -17.33 5.23 -17.72
CA THR A 255 -17.70 4.03 -18.44
C THR A 255 -17.69 4.24 -19.94
N VAL A 256 -17.35 3.20 -20.67
CA VAL A 256 -17.37 3.20 -22.12
C VAL A 256 -18.17 2.00 -22.62
N GLN A 257 -18.97 2.21 -23.64
CA GLN A 257 -19.84 1.18 -24.22
C GLN A 257 -19.79 1.22 -25.73
N LEU A 258 -19.81 0.03 -26.37
CA LEU A 258 -19.99 -0.07 -27.82
C LEU A 258 -21.42 0.36 -28.22
N THR A 259 -21.50 1.12 -29.29
CA THR A 259 -22.79 1.31 -29.99
C THR A 259 -23.10 0.07 -30.81
N GLU A 260 -24.35 -0.04 -31.32
CA GLU A 260 -24.70 -1.11 -32.28
C GLU A 260 -23.82 -1.09 -33.54
N ASN A 261 -23.39 0.10 -33.98
CA ASN A 261 -22.48 0.23 -35.12
C ASN A 261 -21.08 -0.28 -34.77
N GLY A 262 -20.61 0.01 -33.58
CA GLY A 262 -19.31 -0.48 -33.10
C GLY A 262 -19.30 -1.99 -32.97
N ALA A 263 -20.34 -2.56 -32.35
CA ALA A 263 -20.45 -4.01 -32.21
C ALA A 263 -20.43 -4.72 -33.57
N ARG A 264 -21.26 -4.28 -34.54
CA ARG A 264 -21.26 -4.84 -35.89
C ARG A 264 -19.91 -4.69 -36.61
N ARG A 265 -19.23 -3.59 -36.39
CA ARG A 265 -17.91 -3.37 -36.98
C ARG A 265 -16.87 -4.33 -36.41
N VAL A 266 -16.86 -4.52 -35.10
CA VAL A 266 -15.98 -5.49 -34.42
C VAL A 266 -16.29 -6.90 -34.91
N GLU A 267 -17.55 -7.30 -34.98
CA GLU A 267 -18.00 -8.61 -35.50
C GLU A 267 -17.50 -8.85 -36.95
N GLN A 268 -17.63 -7.84 -37.80
CA GLN A 268 -17.15 -7.93 -39.18
C GLN A 268 -15.64 -8.06 -39.30
N GLU A 269 -14.87 -7.24 -38.54
CA GLU A 269 -13.41 -7.26 -38.59
C GLU A 269 -12.81 -8.51 -37.91
N LEU A 270 -13.49 -9.09 -36.91
CA LEU A 270 -13.11 -10.37 -36.30
C LEU A 270 -13.62 -11.60 -37.03
N GLY A 271 -14.59 -11.44 -37.96
CA GLY A 271 -15.18 -12.54 -38.71
C GLY A 271 -16.08 -13.46 -37.87
N ILE A 272 -16.76 -12.91 -36.86
CA ILE A 272 -17.66 -13.63 -35.94
C ILE A 272 -19.12 -13.23 -36.22
N ASP A 273 -20.06 -14.14 -35.94
CA ASP A 273 -21.47 -13.91 -36.19
C ASP A 273 -22.10 -12.93 -35.18
N SER A 274 -21.75 -13.05 -33.91
CA SER A 274 -22.18 -12.15 -32.82
C SER A 274 -21.23 -12.12 -31.66
N LEU A 275 -20.92 -10.91 -31.16
CA LEU A 275 -20.18 -10.69 -29.92
C LEU A 275 -20.90 -11.21 -28.67
N TYR A 276 -22.27 -11.23 -28.73
CA TYR A 276 -23.13 -11.56 -27.61
C TYR A 276 -23.63 -13.02 -27.65
N SER A 277 -23.01 -13.89 -28.45
CA SER A 277 -23.30 -15.33 -28.45
C SER A 277 -22.74 -15.97 -27.14
N GLU A 278 -23.32 -17.10 -26.70
CA GLU A 278 -22.86 -17.83 -25.51
C GLU A 278 -21.36 -18.21 -25.60
N GLU A 279 -20.82 -18.43 -26.78
CA GLU A 279 -19.45 -18.76 -27.06
C GLU A 279 -18.50 -17.54 -26.87
N ASN A 280 -18.95 -16.35 -27.29
CA ASN A 280 -18.11 -15.14 -27.36
C ASN A 280 -18.25 -14.23 -26.15
N ILE A 281 -19.33 -14.34 -25.37
CA ILE A 281 -19.64 -13.42 -24.26
C ILE A 281 -18.63 -13.49 -23.13
N GLY A 282 -18.11 -14.67 -22.84
CA GLY A 282 -17.10 -14.91 -21.80
C GLY A 282 -15.65 -14.79 -22.29
N THR A 283 -15.42 -14.60 -23.58
CA THR A 283 -14.07 -14.64 -24.18
C THR A 283 -13.78 -13.38 -25.01
N ILE A 284 -14.34 -13.31 -26.22
CA ILE A 284 -14.05 -12.21 -27.16
C ILE A 284 -14.63 -10.89 -26.67
N LEU A 285 -15.88 -10.87 -26.17
CA LEU A 285 -16.53 -9.66 -25.68
C LEU A 285 -15.76 -9.05 -24.50
N VAL A 286 -15.27 -9.87 -23.57
CA VAL A 286 -14.45 -9.39 -22.44
C VAL A 286 -13.19 -8.72 -22.97
N LYS A 287 -12.44 -9.35 -23.88
CA LYS A 287 -11.22 -8.78 -24.48
C LYS A 287 -11.50 -7.50 -25.28
N VAL A 288 -12.61 -7.41 -25.97
CA VAL A 288 -13.04 -6.19 -26.70
C VAL A 288 -13.36 -5.06 -25.72
N ASN A 289 -14.07 -5.35 -24.62
CA ASN A 289 -14.38 -4.35 -23.59
C ASN A 289 -13.11 -3.86 -22.87
N LEU A 290 -12.17 -4.74 -22.55
CA LEU A 290 -10.87 -4.35 -21.95
C LEU A 290 -10.07 -3.47 -22.91
N ALA A 291 -9.99 -3.82 -24.19
CA ALA A 291 -9.30 -3.01 -25.18
C ALA A 291 -9.99 -1.64 -25.38
N LEU A 292 -11.32 -1.60 -25.34
CA LEU A 292 -12.10 -0.37 -25.44
C LEU A 292 -11.89 0.52 -24.21
N HIS A 293 -11.85 -0.05 -23.04
CA HIS A 293 -11.54 0.64 -21.79
C HIS A 293 -10.14 1.22 -21.82
N ALA A 294 -9.15 0.41 -22.17
CA ALA A 294 -7.76 0.87 -22.32
C ALA A 294 -7.63 2.04 -23.30
N LYS A 295 -8.37 2.00 -24.41
CA LYS A 295 -8.36 3.05 -25.41
C LYS A 295 -9.03 4.35 -24.94
N ALA A 296 -10.22 4.25 -24.36
CA ALA A 296 -11.09 5.38 -24.12
C ALA A 296 -10.89 6.06 -22.77
N LEU A 297 -10.51 5.31 -21.74
CA LEU A 297 -10.51 5.78 -20.36
C LEU A 297 -9.11 5.83 -19.74
N LEU A 298 -8.14 5.03 -20.20
CA LEU A 298 -6.79 5.06 -19.65
C LEU A 298 -5.91 6.04 -20.45
N ILE A 299 -5.50 7.11 -19.79
CA ILE A 299 -4.75 8.23 -20.38
C ILE A 299 -3.30 8.13 -19.94
N ARG A 300 -2.39 8.24 -20.91
CA ARG A 300 -0.95 8.32 -20.65
C ARG A 300 -0.63 9.59 -19.85
N ASP A 301 0.38 9.52 -19.00
CA ASP A 301 0.87 10.57 -18.09
C ASP A 301 -0.13 10.94 -16.96
N ILE A 302 -1.31 10.30 -16.95
CA ILE A 302 -2.29 10.39 -15.85
C ILE A 302 -2.41 9.04 -15.13
N HIS A 303 -2.64 7.95 -15.89
CA HIS A 303 -2.84 6.62 -15.32
C HIS A 303 -1.60 5.73 -15.44
N TYR A 304 -0.73 6.00 -16.41
CA TYR A 304 0.49 5.25 -16.65
C TYR A 304 1.51 6.08 -17.45
N ILE A 305 2.77 5.69 -17.36
CA ILE A 305 3.86 6.16 -18.23
C ILE A 305 4.49 5.00 -18.97
N VAL A 306 5.25 5.34 -20.02
CA VAL A 306 6.08 4.38 -20.76
C VAL A 306 7.52 4.80 -20.64
N VAL A 307 8.32 3.98 -19.94
CA VAL A 307 9.75 4.20 -19.70
C VAL A 307 10.51 2.97 -20.19
N ASP A 308 11.55 3.17 -20.99
CA ASP A 308 12.41 2.12 -21.54
C ASP A 308 11.63 0.97 -22.23
N GLY A 309 10.53 1.31 -22.90
CA GLY A 309 9.68 0.34 -23.60
C GLY A 309 8.80 -0.52 -22.68
N LYS A 310 8.68 -0.16 -21.39
CA LYS A 310 7.82 -0.81 -20.41
C LYS A 310 6.73 0.11 -19.95
N LEU A 311 5.56 -0.47 -19.71
CA LEU A 311 4.43 0.21 -19.09
C LEU A 311 4.61 0.24 -17.57
N GLN A 312 4.50 1.41 -16.98
CA GLN A 312 4.51 1.60 -15.53
C GLN A 312 3.26 2.35 -15.11
N LEU A 313 2.55 1.84 -14.10
CA LEU A 313 1.36 2.48 -13.58
C LEU A 313 1.72 3.71 -12.77
N ILE A 314 0.84 4.72 -12.79
CA ILE A 314 0.85 5.83 -11.85
C ILE A 314 -0.20 5.52 -10.78
N ASP A 315 0.22 5.43 -9.54
CA ASP A 315 -0.70 5.35 -8.41
C ASP A 315 -1.47 6.67 -8.28
N ALA A 316 -2.76 6.64 -8.57
CA ALA A 316 -3.62 7.83 -8.55
C ALA A 316 -3.68 8.49 -7.15
N SER A 317 -3.39 7.76 -6.08
CA SER A 317 -3.34 8.30 -4.72
C SER A 317 -2.01 8.96 -4.38
N ARG A 318 -0.94 8.61 -5.09
CA ARG A 318 0.43 9.04 -4.82
C ARG A 318 1.02 9.93 -5.91
N GLY A 319 0.46 9.91 -7.12
CA GLY A 319 1.02 10.59 -8.28
C GLY A 319 2.43 10.12 -8.65
N ARG A 320 2.77 8.87 -8.32
CA ARG A 320 4.08 8.25 -8.53
C ARG A 320 3.97 6.98 -9.36
N VAL A 321 5.08 6.60 -9.97
CA VAL A 321 5.21 5.24 -10.53
C VAL A 321 5.02 4.23 -9.40
N ALA A 322 4.17 3.29 -9.66
CA ALA A 322 3.95 2.14 -8.82
C ALA A 322 4.70 0.95 -9.44
N ASP A 323 6.03 0.87 -9.19
CA ASP A 323 6.94 -0.06 -9.86
C ASP A 323 6.50 -1.53 -9.81
N LEU A 324 5.79 -1.90 -8.77
CA LEU A 324 5.32 -3.27 -8.57
C LEU A 324 3.82 -3.43 -8.84
N GLN A 325 3.10 -2.36 -9.23
CA GLN A 325 1.68 -2.46 -9.56
C GLN A 325 1.47 -2.81 -11.02
N ARG A 326 0.47 -3.66 -11.27
CA ARG A 326 0.00 -4.01 -12.60
C ARG A 326 -1.53 -4.00 -12.61
N TRP A 327 -2.11 -3.68 -13.74
CA TRP A 327 -3.51 -3.99 -13.95
C TRP A 327 -3.73 -5.50 -14.07
N PRO A 328 -4.97 -5.99 -13.84
CA PRO A 328 -5.30 -7.38 -14.17
C PRO A 328 -4.82 -7.72 -15.59
N ASP A 329 -4.33 -8.92 -15.79
CA ASP A 329 -3.57 -9.33 -16.98
C ASP A 329 -4.20 -8.90 -18.31
N GLY A 330 -5.50 -9.05 -18.47
CA GLY A 330 -6.19 -8.67 -19.70
C GLY A 330 -6.14 -7.15 -19.98
N LEU A 331 -6.23 -6.30 -18.95
CA LEU A 331 -6.19 -4.85 -19.08
C LEU A 331 -4.76 -4.37 -19.31
N GLN A 332 -3.78 -4.94 -18.60
CA GLN A 332 -2.36 -4.67 -18.79
C GLN A 332 -1.96 -4.93 -20.25
N ALA A 333 -2.29 -6.12 -20.78
CA ALA A 333 -2.04 -6.52 -22.14
C ALA A 333 -2.70 -5.59 -23.18
N ALA A 334 -3.91 -5.11 -22.86
CA ALA A 334 -4.65 -4.19 -23.73
C ALA A 334 -3.98 -2.81 -23.83
N VAL A 335 -3.42 -2.31 -22.72
CA VAL A 335 -2.69 -1.02 -22.72
C VAL A 335 -1.33 -1.15 -23.37
N GLU A 336 -0.59 -2.23 -23.12
CA GLU A 336 0.68 -2.52 -23.78
C GLU A 336 0.50 -2.59 -25.32
N ALA A 337 -0.55 -3.29 -25.77
CA ALA A 337 -0.90 -3.34 -27.19
C ALA A 337 -1.35 -1.98 -27.74
N LYS A 338 -2.06 -1.15 -26.94
CA LYS A 338 -2.43 0.23 -27.30
C LYS A 338 -1.19 1.09 -27.56
N GLU A 339 -0.16 0.97 -26.73
CA GLU A 339 1.09 1.72 -26.83
C GLU A 339 2.10 1.10 -27.82
N GLY A 340 1.76 -0.05 -28.42
CA GLY A 340 2.64 -0.76 -29.37
C GLY A 340 3.84 -1.41 -28.70
N LEU A 341 3.74 -1.70 -27.40
CA LEU A 341 4.76 -2.39 -26.62
C LEU A 341 4.69 -3.90 -26.82
N GLU A 342 5.74 -4.60 -26.41
CA GLU A 342 5.70 -6.06 -26.29
C GLU A 342 4.68 -6.44 -25.21
N VAL A 343 3.66 -7.22 -25.62
CA VAL A 343 2.59 -7.63 -24.71
C VAL A 343 3.14 -8.67 -23.74
N SER A 344 3.06 -8.38 -22.44
CA SER A 344 3.49 -9.31 -21.41
C SER A 344 2.64 -10.57 -21.42
N GLU A 345 3.28 -11.73 -21.24
CA GLU A 345 2.57 -12.99 -21.09
C GLU A 345 1.72 -12.97 -19.84
N GLY A 346 0.45 -13.38 -19.97
CA GLY A 346 -0.45 -13.56 -18.83
C GLY A 346 0.12 -14.62 -17.87
N GLY A 347 0.13 -14.32 -16.58
CA GLY A 347 0.58 -15.24 -15.55
C GLY A 347 -0.57 -15.98 -14.88
N ARG A 348 -0.33 -17.21 -14.42
CA ARG A 348 -1.24 -17.85 -13.49
C ARG A 348 -0.98 -17.31 -12.09
N ILE A 349 -2.01 -16.85 -11.39
CA ILE A 349 -1.92 -16.53 -9.97
C ILE A 349 -1.63 -17.83 -9.21
N LEU A 350 -0.49 -17.87 -8.53
CA LEU A 350 -0.09 -18.99 -7.69
C LEU A 350 -0.58 -18.80 -6.25
N ASP A 351 -0.47 -17.56 -5.78
CA ASP A 351 -0.92 -17.17 -4.45
C ASP A 351 -1.13 -15.66 -4.36
N THR A 352 -1.95 -15.22 -3.40
CA THR A 352 -2.22 -13.80 -3.18
C THR A 352 -2.47 -13.54 -1.69
N ILE A 353 -2.04 -12.40 -1.15
CA ILE A 353 -2.28 -12.01 0.23
C ILE A 353 -2.62 -10.53 0.33
N THR A 354 -3.56 -10.19 1.20
CA THR A 354 -3.83 -8.78 1.53
C THR A 354 -2.93 -8.30 2.66
N LEU A 355 -2.70 -6.99 2.74
CA LEU A 355 -1.91 -6.41 3.84
C LEU A 355 -2.57 -6.63 5.20
N GLN A 356 -3.91 -6.62 5.24
CA GLN A 356 -4.65 -6.93 6.47
C GLN A 356 -4.35 -8.37 6.95
N GLU A 357 -4.33 -9.31 6.03
CA GLU A 357 -3.99 -10.71 6.34
C GLU A 357 -2.53 -10.85 6.80
N LEU A 358 -1.61 -10.17 6.12
CA LEU A 358 -0.20 -10.15 6.50
C LEU A 358 -0.01 -9.61 7.93
N MET A 359 -0.66 -8.49 8.27
CA MET A 359 -0.55 -7.89 9.60
C MET A 359 -1.17 -8.77 10.70
N ARG A 360 -2.24 -9.52 10.43
CA ARG A 360 -2.84 -10.47 11.38
C ARG A 360 -1.93 -11.64 11.75
N ARG A 361 -0.84 -11.88 11.02
CA ARG A 361 0.14 -12.91 11.35
C ARG A 361 1.09 -12.51 12.48
N TYR A 362 1.17 -11.23 12.80
CA TYR A 362 1.99 -10.74 13.90
C TYR A 362 1.22 -10.79 15.21
N PRO A 363 1.82 -11.35 16.29
CA PRO A 363 1.24 -11.30 17.62
C PRO A 363 0.97 -9.88 18.14
N LEU A 364 1.76 -8.91 17.68
CA LEU A 364 1.62 -7.52 18.04
C LEU A 364 1.89 -6.62 16.83
N VAL A 365 0.96 -5.70 16.58
CA VAL A 365 1.11 -4.63 15.59
C VAL A 365 1.04 -3.30 16.32
N CYS A 366 1.94 -2.38 16.00
CA CYS A 366 1.89 -0.99 16.41
C CYS A 366 2.39 -0.11 15.27
N GLY A 367 2.23 1.19 15.36
CA GLY A 367 2.69 2.04 14.27
C GLY A 367 2.72 3.52 14.61
N MET A 368 3.21 4.31 13.65
CA MET A 368 3.35 5.74 13.79
C MET A 368 3.07 6.44 12.46
N THR A 369 2.41 7.59 12.54
CA THR A 369 2.14 8.46 11.38
C THR A 369 1.88 9.89 11.82
N GLY A 370 1.88 10.83 10.89
CA GLY A 370 1.47 12.23 11.12
C GLY A 370 -0.04 12.44 11.16
N THR A 371 -0.84 11.48 10.70
CA THR A 371 -2.29 11.63 10.39
C THR A 371 -3.10 10.40 10.79
N ALA A 372 -2.89 9.88 12.00
CA ALA A 372 -3.59 8.68 12.49
C ALA A 372 -5.05 8.95 12.90
N VAL A 373 -5.36 10.17 13.37
CA VAL A 373 -6.70 10.51 13.88
C VAL A 373 -7.74 10.38 12.78
N GLU A 374 -7.44 10.84 11.59
CA GLU A 374 -8.31 10.76 10.41
C GLU A 374 -8.55 9.31 9.96
N ALA A 375 -7.64 8.39 10.27
CA ALA A 375 -7.71 6.97 9.94
C ALA A 375 -8.19 6.10 11.11
N THR A 376 -8.63 6.69 12.23
CA THR A 376 -8.96 5.96 13.48
C THR A 376 -9.98 4.85 13.25
N ASP A 377 -11.03 5.12 12.49
CA ASP A 377 -12.10 4.15 12.24
C ASP A 377 -11.60 2.93 11.45
N GLN A 378 -10.74 3.15 10.45
CA GLN A 378 -10.15 2.08 9.65
C GLN A 378 -9.15 1.26 10.45
N LEU A 379 -8.24 1.92 11.20
CA LEU A 379 -7.24 1.25 12.05
C LEU A 379 -7.93 0.37 13.10
N ARG A 380 -9.01 0.87 13.69
CA ARG A 380 -9.78 0.11 14.68
C ARG A 380 -10.58 -1.02 14.05
N GLN A 381 -11.27 -0.76 12.94
CA GLN A 381 -12.19 -1.74 12.33
C GLN A 381 -11.44 -2.92 11.70
N PHE A 382 -10.30 -2.66 11.02
CA PHE A 382 -9.61 -3.68 10.25
C PHE A 382 -8.44 -4.34 10.98
N TYR A 383 -7.87 -3.65 11.99
CA TYR A 383 -6.66 -4.12 12.68
C TYR A 383 -6.79 -4.17 14.21
N ASP A 384 -7.93 -3.72 14.78
CA ASP A 384 -8.15 -3.58 16.24
C ASP A 384 -7.09 -2.68 16.93
N LEU A 385 -6.59 -1.68 16.21
CA LEU A 385 -5.55 -0.76 16.69
C LEU A 385 -6.17 0.49 17.32
N HIS A 386 -5.58 0.92 18.45
CA HIS A 386 -5.94 2.18 19.10
C HIS A 386 -5.00 3.31 18.66
N VAL A 387 -5.56 4.51 18.52
CA VAL A 387 -4.79 5.72 18.17
C VAL A 387 -4.52 6.53 19.42
N SER A 388 -3.23 6.89 19.61
CA SER A 388 -2.74 7.77 20.66
C SER A 388 -2.10 9.02 20.04
N VAL A 389 -2.60 10.21 20.40
CA VAL A 389 -2.03 11.48 19.91
C VAL A 389 -0.89 11.90 20.82
N ILE A 390 0.25 12.25 20.25
CA ILE A 390 1.43 12.78 20.94
C ILE A 390 1.51 14.28 20.68
N ASP A 391 1.65 15.06 21.76
CA ASP A 391 1.81 16.50 21.68
C ASP A 391 3.07 16.88 20.88
N ARG A 392 3.06 18.04 20.23
CA ARG A 392 4.26 18.59 19.58
C ARG A 392 5.29 19.01 20.63
N ASN A 393 6.57 18.88 20.28
CA ASN A 393 7.66 19.37 21.14
C ASN A 393 7.65 20.91 21.27
N LYS A 394 7.39 21.60 20.16
CA LYS A 394 7.21 23.06 20.13
C LYS A 394 5.83 23.41 19.54
N PRO A 395 5.21 24.52 19.95
CA PRO A 395 3.93 24.99 19.39
C PRO A 395 4.04 25.20 17.88
N LEU A 396 2.95 24.89 17.16
CA LEU A 396 2.84 25.12 15.72
C LEU A 396 2.84 26.64 15.43
N GLN A 397 3.69 27.09 14.53
CA GLN A 397 3.75 28.47 14.05
C GLN A 397 3.31 28.62 12.60
N ARG A 398 2.96 27.52 11.92
CA ARG A 398 2.41 27.56 10.57
C ARG A 398 1.05 28.25 10.55
N PHE A 399 0.85 29.12 9.58
CA PHE A 399 -0.45 29.73 9.30
C PHE A 399 -1.15 28.95 8.17
N ASP A 400 -2.33 28.42 8.48
CA ASP A 400 -3.15 27.72 7.52
C ASP A 400 -4.22 28.68 7.00
N GLU A 401 -4.10 29.14 5.75
CA GLU A 401 -5.11 30.01 5.11
C GLU A 401 -6.38 29.22 4.78
N GLN A 402 -7.48 29.96 4.61
CA GLN A 402 -8.72 29.42 4.08
C GLN A 402 -8.56 29.12 2.58
N ASP A 403 -9.25 28.07 2.12
CA ASP A 403 -9.25 27.70 0.71
C ASP A 403 -9.67 28.87 -0.18
N ARG A 404 -8.97 29.05 -1.29
CA ARG A 404 -9.37 29.96 -2.35
C ARG A 404 -10.17 29.21 -3.40
N ILE A 405 -11.46 29.50 -3.53
CA ILE A 405 -12.38 28.72 -4.35
C ILE A 405 -12.69 29.49 -5.63
N PHE A 406 -12.67 28.77 -6.75
CA PHE A 406 -12.90 29.29 -8.10
C PHE A 406 -14.04 28.56 -8.81
N ALA A 407 -14.64 29.23 -9.82
CA ALA A 407 -15.69 28.59 -10.60
C ALA A 407 -15.16 27.57 -11.59
N THR A 408 -14.02 27.86 -12.20
CA THR A 408 -13.41 27.04 -13.26
C THR A 408 -11.97 26.62 -12.90
N VAL A 409 -11.47 25.58 -13.54
CA VAL A 409 -10.07 25.14 -13.42
C VAL A 409 -9.13 26.20 -14.02
N ASP A 410 -9.51 26.87 -15.10
CA ASP A 410 -8.70 27.87 -15.76
C ASP A 410 -8.44 29.08 -14.86
N ASP A 411 -9.50 29.64 -14.21
CA ASP A 411 -9.36 30.74 -13.26
C ASP A 411 -8.49 30.36 -12.06
N LYS A 412 -8.68 29.14 -11.55
CA LYS A 412 -7.86 28.53 -10.48
C LYS A 412 -6.39 28.47 -10.87
N SER A 413 -6.07 27.92 -12.04
CA SER A 413 -4.70 27.75 -12.52
C SER A 413 -3.99 29.07 -12.71
N ALA A 414 -4.67 30.08 -13.29
CA ALA A 414 -4.14 31.43 -13.41
C ALA A 414 -3.83 32.04 -12.04
N ALA A 415 -4.72 31.86 -11.05
CA ALA A 415 -4.53 32.38 -9.70
C ALA A 415 -3.37 31.69 -8.95
N ILE A 416 -3.16 30.38 -9.16
CA ILE A 416 -2.03 29.63 -8.59
C ILE A 416 -0.71 30.20 -9.10
N VAL A 417 -0.57 30.37 -10.41
CA VAL A 417 0.65 30.94 -11.04
C VAL A 417 0.96 32.34 -10.52
N GLU A 418 -0.07 33.18 -10.34
CA GLU A 418 0.09 34.55 -9.81
C GLU A 418 0.53 34.54 -8.34
N GLU A 419 -0.05 33.69 -7.52
CA GLU A 419 0.30 33.57 -6.10
C GLU A 419 1.73 33.07 -5.93
N ILE A 420 2.12 32.04 -6.70
CA ILE A 420 3.50 31.51 -6.69
C ILE A 420 4.49 32.63 -7.07
N ALA A 421 4.20 33.40 -8.11
CA ALA A 421 5.04 34.54 -8.52
C ALA A 421 5.15 35.58 -7.41
N THR A 422 4.05 35.88 -6.70
CA THR A 422 4.01 36.84 -5.60
C THR A 422 4.86 36.36 -4.41
N ILE A 423 4.71 35.14 -3.99
CA ILE A 423 5.49 34.57 -2.88
C ILE A 423 6.95 34.44 -3.29
N HIS A 424 7.25 33.95 -4.49
CA HIS A 424 8.62 33.78 -4.98
C HIS A 424 9.39 35.14 -5.00
N ALA A 425 8.71 36.22 -5.35
CA ALA A 425 9.31 37.56 -5.32
C ALA A 425 9.80 38.01 -3.93
N THR A 426 9.31 37.40 -2.85
CA THR A 426 9.80 37.63 -1.46
C THR A 426 11.05 36.86 -1.13
N GLY A 427 11.40 35.85 -1.92
CA GLY A 427 12.45 34.88 -1.65
C GLY A 427 12.04 33.71 -0.75
N GLN A 428 10.76 33.61 -0.37
CA GLN A 428 10.23 32.50 0.41
C GLN A 428 10.23 31.21 -0.42
N PRO A 429 10.72 30.06 0.09
CA PRO A 429 10.64 28.78 -0.61
C PRO A 429 9.21 28.28 -0.72
N ILE A 430 8.88 27.63 -1.84
CA ILE A 430 7.53 27.21 -2.16
C ILE A 430 7.54 25.73 -2.54
N LEU A 431 6.66 24.95 -1.90
CA LEU A 431 6.32 23.59 -2.31
C LEU A 431 4.88 23.56 -2.82
N VAL A 432 4.69 23.14 -4.06
CA VAL A 432 3.37 23.01 -4.67
C VAL A 432 3.02 21.54 -4.79
N GLY A 433 1.87 21.14 -4.24
CA GLY A 433 1.32 19.79 -4.40
C GLY A 433 0.27 19.76 -5.50
N THR A 434 0.51 18.98 -6.57
CA THR A 434 -0.40 18.76 -7.70
C THR A 434 -1.05 17.39 -7.64
N GLN A 435 -2.12 17.18 -8.42
CA GLN A 435 -2.87 15.92 -8.42
C GLN A 435 -2.19 14.81 -9.21
N ASP A 436 -1.61 15.15 -10.36
CA ASP A 436 -0.99 14.21 -11.28
C ASP A 436 0.25 14.80 -11.98
N VAL A 437 0.88 13.95 -12.79
CA VAL A 437 2.10 14.30 -13.53
C VAL A 437 1.83 15.37 -14.57
N ALA A 438 0.70 15.31 -15.27
CA ALA A 438 0.37 16.26 -16.32
C ALA A 438 0.19 17.67 -15.73
N GLU A 439 -0.61 17.81 -14.65
CA GLU A 439 -0.76 19.08 -13.94
C GLU A 439 0.57 19.63 -13.43
N SER A 440 1.47 18.74 -12.96
CA SER A 440 2.79 19.17 -12.46
C SER A 440 3.68 19.75 -13.56
N GLU A 441 3.62 19.21 -14.77
CA GLU A 441 4.38 19.69 -15.92
C GLU A 441 3.80 20.97 -16.51
N ASP A 442 2.46 21.01 -16.69
CA ASP A 442 1.76 22.19 -17.18
C ASP A 442 2.01 23.41 -16.27
N LEU A 443 1.94 23.21 -14.96
CA LEU A 443 2.22 24.26 -13.99
C LEU A 443 3.69 24.72 -14.04
N ALA A 444 4.62 23.76 -14.13
CA ALA A 444 6.05 24.08 -14.22
C ALA A 444 6.36 24.88 -15.49
N ASP A 445 5.76 24.52 -16.62
CA ASP A 445 5.94 25.25 -17.88
C ASP A 445 5.36 26.67 -17.81
N ALA A 446 4.18 26.84 -17.23
CA ALA A 446 3.58 28.16 -17.03
C ALA A 446 4.43 29.06 -16.09
N LEU A 447 5.09 28.50 -15.09
CA LEU A 447 6.00 29.24 -14.21
C LEU A 447 7.33 29.58 -14.91
N ARG A 448 7.87 28.69 -15.73
CA ARG A 448 9.08 28.93 -16.53
C ARG A 448 8.85 30.04 -17.58
N GLU A 449 7.67 30.10 -18.20
CA GLU A 449 7.28 31.19 -19.10
C GLU A 449 7.30 32.57 -18.41
N ARG A 450 7.08 32.58 -17.07
CA ARG A 450 7.24 33.80 -16.25
C ARG A 450 8.65 34.06 -15.74
N GLY A 451 9.62 33.19 -16.13
CA GLY A 451 11.01 33.33 -15.73
C GLY A 451 11.33 32.81 -14.34
N ILE A 452 10.45 31.99 -13.75
CA ILE A 452 10.65 31.31 -12.45
C ILE A 452 11.29 29.96 -12.71
N ASP A 453 12.43 29.70 -12.07
CA ASP A 453 13.08 28.38 -12.09
C ASP A 453 12.33 27.41 -11.19
N VAL A 454 12.01 26.20 -11.71
CA VAL A 454 11.14 25.23 -11.05
C VAL A 454 11.77 23.85 -11.08
N ASN A 455 11.93 23.27 -9.91
CA ASN A 455 12.20 21.84 -9.77
C ASN A 455 10.90 21.05 -9.80
N VAL A 456 10.84 20.00 -10.65
CA VAL A 456 9.66 19.13 -10.75
C VAL A 456 10.01 17.78 -10.15
N LEU A 457 9.16 17.34 -9.23
CA LEU A 457 9.26 16.04 -8.57
C LEU A 457 7.98 15.25 -8.83
N ASN A 458 8.03 14.38 -9.81
CA ASN A 458 6.92 13.53 -10.21
C ASN A 458 7.42 12.14 -10.62
N ALA A 459 6.51 11.28 -11.09
CA ALA A 459 6.80 9.91 -11.49
C ALA A 459 7.91 9.74 -12.54
N LYS A 460 8.26 10.80 -13.27
CA LYS A 460 9.34 10.77 -14.29
C LYS A 460 10.73 11.03 -13.69
N ASN A 461 10.83 11.55 -12.47
CA ASN A 461 12.07 12.05 -11.84
C ASN A 461 12.37 11.40 -10.47
N ASP A 462 11.87 10.20 -10.21
CA ASP A 462 11.97 9.51 -8.92
C ASP A 462 13.41 9.30 -8.42
N GLU A 463 14.37 9.06 -9.33
CA GLU A 463 15.78 8.84 -8.96
C GLU A 463 16.45 10.06 -8.32
N GLN A 464 15.95 11.27 -8.62
CA GLN A 464 16.49 12.55 -8.09
C GLN A 464 15.71 13.06 -6.90
N GLU A 465 14.72 12.31 -6.40
CA GLU A 465 13.80 12.75 -5.35
C GLU A 465 14.51 13.30 -4.11
N ALA A 466 15.50 12.57 -3.60
CA ALA A 466 16.18 12.95 -2.36
C ALA A 466 16.95 14.28 -2.49
N GLU A 467 17.55 14.55 -3.64
CA GLU A 467 18.26 15.81 -3.92
C GLU A 467 17.30 16.97 -4.04
N ILE A 468 16.22 16.81 -4.84
CA ILE A 468 15.20 17.84 -5.05
C ILE A 468 14.53 18.23 -3.72
N VAL A 469 14.21 17.23 -2.88
CA VAL A 469 13.60 17.48 -1.57
C VAL A 469 14.56 18.17 -0.62
N ALA A 470 15.85 17.83 -0.66
CA ALA A 470 16.85 18.46 0.17
C ALA A 470 17.02 19.95 -0.14
N GLU A 471 16.86 20.34 -1.41
CA GLU A 471 16.94 21.74 -1.86
C GLU A 471 15.62 22.52 -1.71
N ALA A 472 14.48 21.83 -1.49
CA ALA A 472 13.15 22.49 -1.50
C ALA A 472 12.99 23.57 -0.42
N GLY A 473 13.83 23.57 0.61
CA GLY A 473 13.86 24.59 1.66
C GLY A 473 14.82 25.76 1.42
N ASP A 474 15.55 25.81 0.30
CA ASP A 474 16.46 26.89 -0.03
C ASP A 474 15.71 28.19 -0.37
N ILE A 475 16.35 29.34 -0.11
CA ILE A 475 15.80 30.67 -0.42
C ILE A 475 15.37 30.75 -1.90
N GLY A 476 14.12 31.15 -2.13
CA GLY A 476 13.57 31.39 -3.46
C GLY A 476 13.35 30.11 -4.30
N ARG A 477 13.55 28.93 -3.75
CA ARG A 477 13.32 27.66 -4.45
C ARG A 477 11.82 27.43 -4.65
N VAL A 478 11.43 27.05 -5.88
CA VAL A 478 10.09 26.59 -6.20
C VAL A 478 10.16 25.11 -6.57
N THR A 479 9.46 24.28 -5.83
CA THR A 479 9.36 22.83 -6.10
C THR A 479 7.92 22.47 -6.36
N VAL A 480 7.63 21.96 -7.55
CA VAL A 480 6.33 21.38 -7.91
C VAL A 480 6.41 19.88 -7.76
N SER A 481 5.53 19.32 -6.97
CA SER A 481 5.56 17.91 -6.59
C SER A 481 4.19 17.28 -6.76
N THR A 482 4.13 16.07 -7.32
CA THR A 482 2.91 15.27 -7.20
C THR A 482 2.71 14.85 -5.75
N GLN A 483 1.49 14.53 -5.40
CA GLN A 483 0.89 14.47 -4.07
C GLN A 483 1.73 13.84 -2.95
N MET A 484 2.48 12.79 -3.24
CA MET A 484 3.19 11.98 -2.24
C MET A 484 4.71 11.95 -2.43
N ALA A 485 5.22 12.67 -3.41
CA ALA A 485 6.64 12.76 -3.64
C ALA A 485 7.36 13.41 -2.43
N GLY A 486 8.53 12.87 -2.06
CA GLY A 486 9.27 13.30 -0.87
C GLY A 486 8.72 12.78 0.47
N ARG A 487 7.75 11.84 0.49
CA ARG A 487 7.24 11.27 1.76
C ARG A 487 8.36 10.53 2.50
N GLY A 488 8.40 10.69 3.83
CA GLY A 488 9.48 10.13 4.66
C GLY A 488 10.80 10.90 4.61
N THR A 489 10.89 11.96 3.78
CA THR A 489 12.05 12.86 3.72
C THR A 489 11.69 14.21 4.32
N ASP A 490 12.58 14.74 5.17
CA ASP A 490 12.39 16.02 5.83
C ASP A 490 12.87 17.18 4.95
N ILE A 491 12.03 18.22 4.80
CA ILE A 491 12.42 19.47 4.16
C ILE A 491 12.91 20.41 5.25
N LYS A 492 14.20 20.73 5.18
CA LYS A 492 14.87 21.62 6.14
C LYS A 492 14.92 23.03 5.57
N LEU A 493 14.58 24.02 6.39
CA LEU A 493 14.69 25.43 5.99
C LEU A 493 16.18 25.80 5.79
N GLY A 494 16.49 26.45 4.68
CA GLY A 494 17.88 26.78 4.31
C GLY A 494 18.65 25.60 3.70
N GLY A 495 17.93 24.58 3.17
CA GLY A 495 18.47 23.42 2.47
C GLY A 495 19.07 22.35 3.36
N ALA A 496 19.74 21.37 2.74
CA ALA A 496 20.27 20.18 3.42
C ALA A 496 21.17 20.48 4.62
N HIS A 497 21.92 21.58 4.58
CA HIS A 497 22.86 22.00 5.61
C HIS A 497 22.35 23.10 6.54
N GLU A 498 21.09 23.53 6.37
CA GLU A 498 20.42 24.55 7.20
C GLU A 498 21.19 25.88 7.28
N VAL A 499 21.99 26.22 6.25
CA VAL A 499 22.90 27.38 6.27
C VAL A 499 22.12 28.69 6.39
N ASP A 500 20.98 28.79 5.70
CA ASP A 500 20.13 29.97 5.64
C ASP A 500 18.83 29.80 6.45
N HIS A 501 18.79 28.87 7.42
CA HIS A 501 17.60 28.57 8.21
C HIS A 501 16.89 29.80 8.77
N ASP A 502 17.64 30.67 9.47
CA ASP A 502 17.07 31.85 10.13
C ASP A 502 16.54 32.87 9.10
N ALA A 503 17.25 33.02 7.96
CA ALA A 503 16.81 33.90 6.89
C ALA A 503 15.49 33.43 6.26
N VAL A 504 15.37 32.12 6.00
CA VAL A 504 14.12 31.52 5.49
C VAL A 504 13.00 31.61 6.51
N ALA A 505 13.30 31.41 7.80
CA ALA A 505 12.33 31.58 8.88
C ALA A 505 11.80 33.03 8.98
N GLU A 506 12.66 34.06 8.80
CA GLU A 506 12.27 35.48 8.75
C GLU A 506 11.38 35.80 7.53
N LEU A 507 11.55 35.09 6.41
CA LEU A 507 10.70 35.17 5.23
C LEU A 507 9.32 34.52 5.40
N GLY A 508 9.08 33.82 6.53
CA GLY A 508 7.84 33.13 6.83
C GLY A 508 7.92 31.60 6.70
N GLY A 509 9.13 31.03 6.51
CA GLY A 509 9.37 29.60 6.39
C GLY A 509 8.92 29.03 5.04
N LEU A 510 8.64 27.74 4.98
CA LEU A 510 8.16 27.09 3.75
C LEU A 510 6.68 27.41 3.49
N ALA A 511 6.39 27.88 2.27
CA ALA A 511 5.03 28.01 1.77
C ALA A 511 4.59 26.72 1.06
N VAL A 512 3.47 26.14 1.48
CA VAL A 512 2.89 24.95 0.88
C VAL A 512 1.59 25.31 0.18
N ILE A 513 1.51 25.03 -1.12
CA ILE A 513 0.35 25.29 -1.96
C ILE A 513 -0.21 23.99 -2.47
N GLY A 514 -1.51 23.72 -2.21
CA GLY A 514 -2.24 22.61 -2.84
C GLY A 514 -3.06 23.13 -4.03
N THR A 515 -2.92 22.49 -5.19
CA THR A 515 -3.64 22.91 -6.41
C THR A 515 -5.09 22.43 -6.43
N SER A 516 -5.45 21.48 -5.56
CA SER A 516 -6.83 21.08 -5.28
C SER A 516 -6.91 20.39 -3.90
N ARG A 517 -8.12 20.13 -3.43
CA ARG A 517 -8.36 19.23 -2.29
C ARG A 517 -8.22 17.78 -2.74
N HIS A 518 -7.63 16.99 -1.87
CA HIS A 518 -7.54 15.55 -2.07
C HIS A 518 -8.86 14.84 -1.74
N ARG A 519 -8.97 13.58 -2.12
CA ARG A 519 -10.13 12.73 -1.79
C ARG A 519 -10.34 12.54 -0.29
N THR A 520 -9.28 12.71 0.52
CA THR A 520 -9.32 12.60 1.97
C THR A 520 -8.65 13.80 2.64
N ALA A 521 -9.20 14.27 3.75
CA ALA A 521 -8.60 15.35 4.55
C ALA A 521 -7.23 14.97 5.11
N ARG A 522 -6.98 13.68 5.29
CA ARG A 522 -5.70 13.12 5.73
C ARG A 522 -4.55 13.48 4.76
N LEU A 523 -4.77 13.32 3.46
CA LEU A 523 -3.78 13.67 2.43
C LEU A 523 -3.50 15.17 2.41
N ASP A 524 -4.53 16.02 2.56
CA ASP A 524 -4.34 17.47 2.71
C ASP A 524 -3.47 17.81 3.92
N ASN A 525 -3.70 17.12 5.06
CA ASN A 525 -2.93 17.34 6.29
C ASN A 525 -1.48 16.84 6.16
N GLN A 526 -1.21 15.80 5.38
CA GLN A 526 0.15 15.38 5.05
C GLN A 526 0.89 16.43 4.23
N LEU A 527 0.23 17.03 3.23
CA LEU A 527 0.82 18.12 2.44
C LEU A 527 1.07 19.34 3.32
N ARG A 528 0.08 19.81 4.11
CA ARG A 528 0.27 20.90 5.08
C ARG A 528 1.41 20.62 6.04
N GLY A 529 1.57 19.37 6.48
CA GLY A 529 2.61 18.93 7.41
C GLY A 529 4.04 19.05 6.89
N ARG A 530 4.22 19.39 5.62
CA ARG A 530 5.54 19.73 5.06
C ARG A 530 6.09 21.04 5.61
N ALA A 531 5.22 21.99 5.96
CA ALA A 531 5.59 23.26 6.55
C ALA A 531 5.33 23.32 8.07
N GLY A 532 6.01 24.23 8.78
CA GLY A 532 5.81 24.48 10.20
C GLY A 532 6.32 23.34 11.08
N ARG A 533 7.50 22.81 10.78
CA ARG A 533 8.15 21.72 11.54
C ARG A 533 8.97 22.27 12.68
N GLN A 534 9.10 21.52 13.78
CA GLN A 534 9.93 21.85 14.95
C GLN A 534 9.76 23.27 15.49
N GLY A 535 8.56 23.87 15.30
CA GLY A 535 8.27 25.24 15.74
C GLY A 535 8.69 26.32 14.75
N ASP A 536 9.10 25.97 13.55
CA ASP A 536 9.38 26.91 12.48
C ASP A 536 8.09 27.56 11.96
N PRO A 537 8.16 28.79 11.42
CA PRO A 537 7.04 29.38 10.71
C PRO A 537 6.76 28.61 9.40
N GLY A 538 5.61 28.86 8.81
CA GLY A 538 5.21 28.28 7.55
C GLY A 538 3.84 28.80 7.09
N LEU A 539 3.53 28.58 5.83
CA LEU A 539 2.24 28.91 5.25
C LEU A 539 1.65 27.66 4.59
N SER A 540 0.34 27.46 4.70
CA SER A 540 -0.36 26.51 3.84
C SER A 540 -1.61 27.14 3.23
N LEU A 541 -1.83 26.88 1.95
CA LEU A 541 -2.92 27.44 1.15
C LEU A 541 -3.39 26.41 0.13
N PHE A 542 -4.71 26.26 -0.02
CA PHE A 542 -5.31 25.39 -1.05
C PHE A 542 -6.15 26.21 -2.04
N PHE A 543 -5.99 25.90 -3.31
CA PHE A 543 -6.82 26.39 -4.40
C PHE A 543 -7.78 25.29 -4.81
N VAL A 544 -9.05 25.63 -4.96
CA VAL A 544 -10.11 24.66 -5.27
C VAL A 544 -10.97 25.20 -6.39
N SER A 545 -11.32 24.38 -7.37
CA SER A 545 -12.33 24.68 -8.37
C SER A 545 -13.60 23.88 -8.12
N LEU A 546 -14.75 24.43 -8.50
CA LEU A 546 -16.00 23.65 -8.53
C LEU A 546 -15.99 22.56 -9.60
N GLU A 547 -15.03 22.61 -10.52
CA GLU A 547 -14.80 21.59 -11.54
C GLU A 547 -13.78 20.52 -11.10
N ASP A 548 -13.14 20.65 -9.92
CA ASP A 548 -12.20 19.65 -9.42
C ASP A 548 -12.89 18.30 -9.18
N ASP A 549 -12.19 17.23 -9.44
CA ASP A 549 -12.68 15.85 -9.33
C ASP A 549 -13.34 15.53 -7.99
N VAL A 550 -12.75 15.99 -6.87
CA VAL A 550 -13.30 15.78 -5.54
C VAL A 550 -14.66 16.44 -5.36
N VAL A 551 -14.87 17.60 -6.00
CA VAL A 551 -16.14 18.33 -5.94
C VAL A 551 -17.17 17.70 -6.87
N GLN A 552 -16.77 17.33 -8.07
CA GLN A 552 -17.65 16.67 -9.04
C GLN A 552 -18.11 15.28 -8.56
N GLN A 553 -17.19 14.50 -7.98
CA GLN A 553 -17.50 13.15 -7.47
C GLN A 553 -18.32 13.18 -6.18
N GLY A 554 -17.97 14.09 -5.24
CA GLY A 554 -18.66 14.20 -3.95
C GLY A 554 -19.98 14.98 -4.02
N GLY A 555 -20.18 15.79 -5.05
CA GLY A 555 -21.36 16.62 -5.21
C GLY A 555 -22.59 15.90 -5.74
N ASP A 556 -22.46 14.67 -6.28
CA ASP A 556 -23.55 13.84 -6.81
C ASP A 556 -24.53 14.59 -7.73
N GLY A 557 -23.99 15.51 -8.57
CA GLY A 557 -24.76 16.36 -9.49
C GLY A 557 -25.42 17.57 -8.83
N GLU A 558 -25.20 17.82 -7.53
CA GLU A 558 -25.64 19.07 -6.90
C GLU A 558 -24.75 20.22 -7.38
N THR A 559 -25.36 21.25 -7.92
CA THR A 559 -24.66 22.47 -8.32
C THR A 559 -24.93 23.60 -7.34
N VAL A 560 -23.88 24.16 -6.76
CA VAL A 560 -23.98 25.36 -5.94
C VAL A 560 -23.80 26.57 -6.84
N ARG A 561 -24.87 27.38 -6.99
CA ARG A 561 -24.78 28.64 -7.73
C ARG A 561 -24.04 29.65 -6.85
N ALA A 562 -22.92 30.14 -7.35
CA ALA A 562 -22.18 31.24 -6.78
C ALA A 562 -21.86 32.26 -7.88
N GLN A 563 -21.78 33.53 -7.50
CA GLN A 563 -21.30 34.58 -8.41
C GLN A 563 -19.81 34.80 -8.11
N PRO A 564 -18.91 34.50 -9.05
CA PRO A 564 -17.50 34.81 -8.86
C PRO A 564 -17.26 36.33 -8.87
N ALA A 565 -16.22 36.75 -8.17
CA ALA A 565 -15.67 38.12 -8.25
C ALA A 565 -15.00 38.35 -9.62
N GLU A 566 -14.46 39.56 -9.88
CA GLU A 566 -13.78 39.86 -11.15
C GLU A 566 -12.56 39.01 -11.44
N ASP A 567 -11.92 38.46 -10.39
CA ASP A 567 -10.77 37.54 -10.44
C ASP A 567 -11.16 36.07 -10.50
N GLY A 568 -12.43 35.76 -10.69
CA GLY A 568 -12.96 34.38 -10.71
C GLY A 568 -13.14 33.72 -9.33
N ARG A 569 -12.69 34.37 -8.24
CA ARG A 569 -12.78 33.86 -6.87
C ARG A 569 -14.19 33.89 -6.31
N ILE A 570 -14.55 32.85 -5.57
CA ILE A 570 -15.86 32.73 -4.91
C ILE A 570 -15.68 32.90 -3.40
N GLU A 571 -16.13 34.02 -2.85
CA GLU A 571 -16.15 34.25 -1.40
C GLU A 571 -17.52 33.94 -0.82
N SER A 572 -17.78 32.68 -0.59
CA SER A 572 -19.06 32.22 -0.04
C SER A 572 -18.86 31.06 0.94
N LYS A 573 -19.24 31.27 2.20
CA LYS A 573 -19.22 30.21 3.22
C LYS A 573 -20.01 28.98 2.78
N ARG A 574 -21.15 29.18 2.09
CA ARG A 574 -21.97 28.07 1.57
C ARG A 574 -21.20 27.20 0.58
N VAL A 575 -20.38 27.82 -0.27
CA VAL A 575 -19.54 27.08 -1.24
C VAL A 575 -18.40 26.36 -0.54
N SER A 576 -17.76 27.01 0.45
CA SER A 576 -16.72 26.38 1.25
C SER A 576 -17.27 25.17 2.04
N ASP A 577 -18.44 25.30 2.66
CA ASP A 577 -19.11 24.19 3.35
C ASP A 577 -19.49 23.05 2.39
N PHE A 578 -19.86 23.39 1.13
CA PHE A 578 -20.15 22.40 0.09
C PHE A 578 -18.90 21.63 -0.35
N VAL A 579 -17.78 22.31 -0.60
CA VAL A 579 -16.50 21.65 -0.93
C VAL A 579 -16.08 20.68 0.20
N ALA A 580 -16.17 21.14 1.44
CA ALA A 580 -15.89 20.28 2.60
C ALA A 580 -16.88 19.10 2.73
N HIS A 581 -18.13 19.26 2.29
CA HIS A 581 -19.10 18.17 2.22
C HIS A 581 -18.73 17.15 1.15
N CYS A 582 -18.36 17.60 -0.05
CA CYS A 582 -17.93 16.73 -1.15
C CYS A 582 -16.75 15.85 -0.74
N GLN A 583 -15.74 16.41 -0.07
CA GLN A 583 -14.61 15.64 0.45
C GLN A 583 -15.04 14.57 1.44
N ARG A 584 -15.94 14.90 2.40
CA ARG A 584 -16.46 13.87 3.33
C ARG A 584 -17.25 12.76 2.65
N VAL A 585 -17.96 13.06 1.55
CA VAL A 585 -18.67 12.04 0.76
C VAL A 585 -17.68 11.11 0.08
N THR A 586 -16.63 11.65 -0.55
CA THR A 586 -15.58 10.82 -1.17
C THR A 586 -14.83 9.96 -0.15
N GLU A 587 -14.52 10.49 1.03
CA GLU A 587 -13.94 9.70 2.15
C GLU A 587 -14.86 8.55 2.57
N GLY A 588 -16.16 8.82 2.73
CA GLY A 588 -17.15 7.79 3.07
C GLY A 588 -17.24 6.70 2.01
N GLN A 589 -17.17 7.05 0.73
CA GLN A 589 -17.16 6.09 -0.37
C GLN A 589 -15.90 5.20 -0.36
N LEU A 590 -14.73 5.78 -0.12
CA LEU A 590 -13.48 5.03 0.04
C LEU A 590 -13.56 4.05 1.21
N LEU A 591 -14.04 4.50 2.37
CA LEU A 591 -14.23 3.64 3.54
C LEU A 591 -15.18 2.46 3.24
N GLU A 592 -16.26 2.70 2.49
CA GLU A 592 -17.18 1.64 2.10
C GLU A 592 -16.52 0.61 1.17
N ILE A 593 -15.72 1.07 0.19
CA ILE A 593 -14.94 0.18 -0.69
C ILE A 593 -13.98 -0.68 0.14
N HIS A 594 -13.25 -0.08 1.10
CA HIS A 594 -12.39 -0.81 2.03
C HIS A 594 -13.16 -1.88 2.81
N ALA A 595 -14.30 -1.50 3.39
CA ALA A 595 -15.11 -2.41 4.18
C ALA A 595 -15.67 -3.58 3.35
N GLN A 596 -16.05 -3.33 2.10
CA GLN A 596 -16.50 -4.38 1.19
C GLN A 596 -15.34 -5.31 0.80
N THR A 597 -14.21 -4.78 0.35
CA THR A 597 -13.02 -5.56 0.00
C THR A 597 -12.57 -6.44 1.17
N TRP A 598 -12.56 -5.88 2.39
CA TRP A 598 -12.27 -6.62 3.61
C TRP A 598 -13.19 -7.82 3.81
N LYS A 599 -14.50 -7.64 3.68
CA LYS A 599 -15.49 -8.72 3.87
C LYS A 599 -15.30 -9.87 2.88
N TYR A 600 -14.98 -9.58 1.61
CA TYR A 600 -14.70 -10.60 0.62
C TYR A 600 -13.41 -11.38 0.94
N ASN A 601 -12.36 -10.68 1.36
CA ASN A 601 -11.05 -11.29 1.59
C ASN A 601 -10.95 -12.01 2.94
N GLN A 602 -11.74 -11.64 3.94
CA GLN A 602 -11.67 -12.26 5.27
C GLN A 602 -11.90 -13.78 5.23
N LEU A 603 -12.88 -14.25 4.45
CA LEU A 603 -13.15 -15.69 4.35
C LEU A 603 -11.99 -16.43 3.67
N LEU A 604 -11.40 -15.85 2.62
CA LEU A 604 -10.23 -16.44 1.96
C LEU A 604 -9.03 -16.50 2.90
N ALA A 605 -8.84 -15.48 3.73
CA ALA A 605 -7.79 -15.47 4.76
C ALA A 605 -7.97 -16.62 5.79
N ASP A 606 -9.22 -16.87 6.24
CA ASP A 606 -9.51 -17.97 7.15
C ASP A 606 -9.30 -19.34 6.48
N GLN A 607 -9.63 -19.47 5.20
CA GLN A 607 -9.37 -20.69 4.40
C GLN A 607 -7.86 -20.92 4.20
N ARG A 608 -7.10 -19.84 3.97
CA ARG A 608 -5.64 -19.89 3.84
C ARG A 608 -4.97 -20.46 5.09
N ILE A 609 -5.41 -20.08 6.29
CA ILE A 609 -4.86 -20.64 7.54
C ILE A 609 -4.93 -22.16 7.53
N ILE A 610 -6.04 -22.73 7.06
CA ILE A 610 -6.23 -24.19 6.95
C ILE A 610 -5.25 -24.81 5.94
N ILE A 611 -5.05 -24.15 4.80
CA ILE A 611 -4.09 -24.60 3.77
C ILE A 611 -2.67 -24.53 4.30
N ASP A 612 -2.28 -23.42 4.94
CA ASP A 612 -0.94 -23.19 5.49
C ASP A 612 -0.63 -24.23 6.60
N GLU A 613 -1.58 -24.53 7.48
CA GLU A 613 -1.43 -25.59 8.50
C GLU A 613 -1.26 -26.96 7.87
N ARG A 614 -2.03 -27.26 6.84
CA ARG A 614 -1.90 -28.53 6.10
C ARG A 614 -0.55 -28.61 5.42
N ARG A 615 -0.13 -27.53 4.77
CA ARG A 615 1.14 -27.40 4.06
C ARG A 615 2.33 -27.57 5.03
N ALA A 616 2.27 -26.93 6.19
CA ALA A 616 3.29 -27.05 7.23
C ALA A 616 3.44 -28.52 7.70
N LYS A 617 2.33 -29.22 7.93
CA LYS A 617 2.38 -30.65 8.31
C LYS A 617 3.04 -31.51 7.24
N LEU A 618 2.74 -31.26 5.96
CA LEU A 618 3.38 -32.00 4.85
C LEU A 618 4.87 -31.70 4.73
N LEU A 619 5.30 -30.46 5.01
CA LEU A 619 6.70 -30.04 4.97
C LEU A 619 7.52 -30.62 6.14
N ASP A 620 6.95 -30.63 7.35
CA ASP A 620 7.69 -30.88 8.59
C ASP A 620 7.63 -32.34 9.05
N THR A 621 6.77 -33.16 8.41
CA THR A 621 6.58 -34.56 8.80
C THR A 621 6.59 -35.52 7.60
N ASP A 622 6.52 -36.80 7.88
CA ASP A 622 6.35 -37.87 6.89
C ASP A 622 4.87 -38.17 6.53
N GLN A 623 3.94 -37.29 6.94
CA GLN A 623 2.51 -37.48 6.75
C GLN A 623 2.14 -37.72 5.27
N ALA A 624 2.83 -37.04 4.34
CA ALA A 624 2.62 -37.24 2.91
C ALA A 624 2.84 -38.70 2.48
N TRP A 625 3.92 -39.27 2.94
CA TRP A 625 4.23 -40.69 2.67
C TRP A 625 3.22 -41.65 3.33
N GLN A 626 2.88 -41.41 4.60
CA GLN A 626 1.89 -42.23 5.33
C GLN A 626 0.55 -42.24 4.58
N GLU A 627 0.03 -41.08 4.22
CA GLU A 627 -1.27 -40.95 3.56
C GLU A 627 -1.29 -41.55 2.15
N LEU A 628 -0.23 -41.35 1.34
CA LEU A 628 -0.15 -41.94 0.00
C LEU A 628 0.06 -43.44 0.03
N SER A 629 0.88 -43.96 0.98
CA SER A 629 1.12 -45.41 1.12
C SER A 629 -0.13 -46.15 1.60
N GLU A 630 -0.94 -45.58 2.49
CA GLU A 630 -2.22 -46.17 2.93
C GLU A 630 -3.23 -46.25 1.78
N ARG A 631 -3.27 -45.22 0.90
CA ARG A 631 -4.24 -45.16 -0.23
C ARG A 631 -3.77 -45.87 -1.49
N ALA A 632 -2.49 -46.14 -1.62
CA ALA A 632 -1.89 -46.91 -2.74
C ALA A 632 -0.85 -47.91 -2.24
N PRO A 633 -1.25 -48.93 -1.45
CA PRO A 633 -0.31 -49.84 -0.80
C PRO A 633 0.48 -50.71 -1.80
N GLU A 634 -0.09 -51.03 -2.96
CA GLU A 634 0.60 -51.79 -4.01
C GLU A 634 1.79 -50.97 -4.55
N ARG A 635 1.57 -49.69 -4.82
CA ARG A 635 2.63 -48.80 -5.29
C ARG A 635 3.71 -48.55 -4.23
N ALA A 636 3.30 -48.38 -2.98
CA ALA A 636 4.24 -48.26 -1.86
C ALA A 636 5.16 -49.50 -1.71
N ALA A 637 4.63 -50.68 -1.96
CA ALA A 637 5.41 -51.93 -1.95
C ALA A 637 6.44 -52.01 -3.09
N GLU A 638 6.11 -51.49 -4.27
CA GLU A 638 7.06 -51.38 -5.41
C GLU A 638 8.26 -50.49 -5.11
N LEU A 639 8.07 -49.46 -4.27
CA LEU A 639 9.09 -48.48 -3.93
C LEU A 639 9.98 -48.85 -2.77
N THR A 640 9.93 -50.14 -2.28
CA THR A 640 10.71 -50.58 -1.12
C THR A 640 12.22 -50.48 -1.33
N GLU A 641 12.69 -50.57 -2.56
CA GLU A 641 14.13 -50.47 -2.89
C GLU A 641 14.60 -49.00 -3.00
N VAL A 642 13.66 -48.02 -3.10
CA VAL A 642 14.00 -46.60 -3.10
C VAL A 642 14.34 -46.17 -1.68
N PRO A 643 15.40 -45.36 -1.46
CA PRO A 643 15.75 -44.87 -0.13
C PRO A 643 14.57 -44.19 0.57
N GLU A 644 14.44 -44.38 1.88
CA GLU A 644 13.32 -43.86 2.66
C GLU A 644 13.18 -42.32 2.54
N GLU A 645 14.28 -41.60 2.63
CA GLU A 645 14.31 -40.15 2.47
C GLU A 645 13.78 -39.71 1.08
N ALA A 646 14.16 -40.43 0.02
CA ALA A 646 13.68 -40.13 -1.34
C ALA A 646 12.18 -40.41 -1.51
N ARG A 647 11.67 -41.47 -0.86
CA ARG A 647 10.22 -41.76 -0.85
C ARG A 647 9.41 -40.72 -0.13
N ILE A 648 9.89 -40.25 1.05
CA ILE A 648 9.24 -39.19 1.83
C ILE A 648 9.28 -37.87 1.05
N LYS A 649 10.43 -37.56 0.44
CA LYS A 649 10.59 -36.39 -0.40
C LYS A 649 9.63 -36.42 -1.59
N ALA A 650 9.59 -37.53 -2.34
CA ALA A 650 8.70 -37.70 -3.49
C ALA A 650 7.22 -37.55 -3.11
N ALA A 651 6.80 -38.18 -2.02
CA ALA A 651 5.44 -38.07 -1.52
C ALA A 651 5.09 -36.61 -1.14
N ARG A 652 6.00 -35.91 -0.49
CA ARG A 652 5.86 -34.50 -0.13
C ARG A 652 5.73 -33.62 -1.38
N GLU A 653 6.61 -33.77 -2.35
CA GLU A 653 6.57 -33.00 -3.61
C GLU A 653 5.25 -33.20 -4.36
N ILE A 654 4.75 -34.41 -4.45
CA ILE A 654 3.47 -34.76 -5.10
C ILE A 654 2.30 -34.08 -4.36
N MET A 655 2.22 -34.25 -3.04
CA MET A 655 1.10 -33.72 -2.26
C MET A 655 1.09 -32.19 -2.22
N LEU A 656 2.26 -31.56 -2.08
CA LEU A 656 2.39 -30.11 -2.11
C LEU A 656 2.03 -29.55 -3.49
N TYR A 657 2.45 -30.21 -4.58
CA TYR A 657 2.09 -29.77 -5.94
C TYR A 657 0.58 -29.69 -6.11
N HIS A 658 -0.14 -30.74 -5.77
CA HIS A 658 -1.60 -30.78 -5.95
C HIS A 658 -2.36 -29.89 -4.97
N LEU A 659 -1.85 -29.70 -3.75
CA LEU A 659 -2.42 -28.79 -2.78
C LEU A 659 -2.28 -27.32 -3.24
N ASP A 660 -1.07 -26.94 -3.65
CA ASP A 660 -0.77 -25.57 -4.13
C ASP A 660 -1.57 -25.27 -5.42
N LEU A 661 -1.68 -26.25 -6.33
CA LEU A 661 -2.48 -26.15 -7.54
C LEU A 661 -3.97 -25.98 -7.24
N ALA A 662 -4.51 -26.76 -6.33
CA ALA A 662 -5.92 -26.67 -5.95
C ALA A 662 -6.25 -25.35 -5.25
N TRP A 663 -5.30 -24.83 -4.49
CA TRP A 663 -5.43 -23.49 -3.86
C TRP A 663 -5.42 -22.37 -4.91
N ALA A 664 -4.49 -22.42 -5.88
CA ALA A 664 -4.43 -21.45 -6.98
C ALA A 664 -5.72 -21.45 -7.82
N ASP A 665 -6.25 -22.67 -8.17
CA ASP A 665 -7.54 -22.82 -8.86
C ASP A 665 -8.69 -22.23 -8.05
N HIS A 666 -8.66 -22.38 -6.72
CA HIS A 666 -9.69 -21.82 -5.84
C HIS A 666 -9.65 -20.29 -5.82
N LEU A 667 -8.44 -19.69 -5.75
CA LEU A 667 -8.28 -18.23 -5.81
C LEU A 667 -8.78 -17.66 -7.14
N GLU A 668 -8.41 -18.29 -8.28
CA GLU A 668 -8.87 -17.90 -9.61
C GLU A 668 -10.41 -17.98 -9.71
N LEU A 669 -11.02 -19.08 -9.25
CA LEU A 669 -12.48 -19.23 -9.20
C LEU A 669 -13.15 -18.14 -8.35
N MET A 670 -12.58 -17.82 -7.19
CA MET A 670 -13.17 -16.83 -6.28
C MET A 670 -13.05 -15.40 -6.83
N ASP A 671 -12.04 -15.12 -7.61
CA ASP A 671 -11.87 -13.85 -8.31
C ASP A 671 -12.93 -13.72 -9.43
N ASP A 672 -13.12 -14.75 -10.25
CA ASP A 672 -14.19 -14.82 -11.27
C ASP A 672 -15.59 -14.66 -10.66
N VAL A 673 -15.83 -15.31 -9.50
CA VAL A 673 -17.10 -15.18 -8.78
C VAL A 673 -17.30 -13.75 -8.29
N ARG A 674 -16.26 -13.10 -7.74
CA ARG A 674 -16.31 -11.72 -7.25
C ARG A 674 -16.68 -10.75 -8.37
N GLU A 675 -16.09 -10.90 -9.55
CA GLU A 675 -16.40 -10.06 -10.72
C GLU A 675 -17.84 -10.25 -11.22
N SER A 676 -18.35 -11.49 -11.18
CA SER A 676 -19.68 -11.84 -11.70
C SER A 676 -20.80 -11.78 -10.66
N ILE A 677 -20.52 -11.62 -9.37
CA ILE A 677 -21.49 -11.80 -8.28
C ILE A 677 -22.64 -10.79 -8.33
N HIS A 678 -22.39 -9.57 -8.83
CA HIS A 678 -23.41 -8.53 -8.97
C HIS A 678 -24.50 -8.90 -9.98
N LEU A 679 -24.19 -9.77 -10.96
CA LEU A 679 -25.17 -10.31 -11.90
C LEU A 679 -26.16 -11.26 -11.22
N ARG A 680 -25.73 -11.93 -10.17
CA ARG A 680 -26.52 -12.90 -9.40
C ARG A 680 -27.44 -12.24 -8.36
N ALA A 681 -27.14 -11.01 -7.94
CA ALA A 681 -27.94 -10.22 -6.99
C ALA A 681 -29.37 -9.92 -7.50
N ILE A 682 -29.66 -10.12 -8.78
CA ILE A 682 -31.01 -9.99 -9.38
C ILE A 682 -32.00 -10.99 -8.74
N ALA A 683 -31.51 -12.04 -8.06
CA ALA A 683 -32.32 -13.10 -7.45
C ALA A 683 -32.69 -12.87 -5.95
N ARG A 684 -32.52 -11.67 -5.39
CA ARG A 684 -32.86 -11.27 -3.99
C ARG A 684 -31.89 -11.73 -2.89
N GLU A 685 -30.74 -12.29 -3.20
CA GLU A 685 -29.70 -12.60 -2.20
C GLU A 685 -28.68 -11.45 -2.13
N THR A 686 -28.08 -11.22 -0.95
CA THR A 686 -26.99 -10.25 -0.86
C THR A 686 -25.76 -10.82 -1.56
N PRO A 687 -25.04 -10.03 -2.38
CA PRO A 687 -23.85 -10.51 -3.12
C PRO A 687 -22.83 -11.20 -2.24
N ILE A 688 -22.58 -10.66 -1.04
CA ILE A 688 -21.61 -11.19 -0.11
C ILE A 688 -22.00 -12.56 0.45
N ASP A 689 -23.30 -12.81 0.74
CA ASP A 689 -23.76 -14.09 1.29
C ASP A 689 -23.65 -15.20 0.22
N GLU A 690 -23.95 -14.87 -1.04
CA GLU A 690 -23.79 -15.79 -2.15
C GLU A 690 -22.29 -16.11 -2.42
N TYR A 691 -21.41 -15.09 -2.35
CA TYR A 691 -19.98 -15.29 -2.44
C TYR A 691 -19.48 -16.26 -1.35
N HIS A 692 -19.85 -16.01 -0.09
CA HIS A 692 -19.49 -16.87 1.02
C HIS A 692 -20.02 -18.30 0.84
N ARG A 693 -21.25 -18.46 0.34
CA ARG A 693 -21.84 -19.77 0.11
C ARG A 693 -21.05 -20.56 -0.93
N ILE A 694 -20.63 -19.91 -2.02
CA ILE A 694 -19.82 -20.53 -3.07
C ILE A 694 -18.46 -20.87 -2.53
N ALA A 695 -17.77 -19.94 -1.87
CA ALA A 695 -16.43 -20.12 -1.34
C ALA A 695 -16.37 -21.28 -0.34
N VAL A 696 -17.33 -21.38 0.60
CA VAL A 696 -17.38 -22.49 1.56
C VAL A 696 -17.66 -23.82 0.86
N ARG A 697 -18.56 -23.86 -0.13
CA ARG A 697 -18.88 -25.08 -0.87
C ARG A 697 -17.68 -25.60 -1.65
N GLU A 698 -17.01 -24.74 -2.41
CA GLU A 698 -15.86 -25.13 -3.25
C GLU A 698 -14.63 -25.49 -2.42
N PHE A 699 -14.42 -24.81 -1.30
CA PHE A 699 -13.31 -25.10 -0.39
C PHE A 699 -13.47 -26.41 0.37
N LYS A 700 -14.72 -26.80 0.72
CA LYS A 700 -15.00 -27.99 1.54
C LYS A 700 -14.32 -29.26 1.04
N ASP A 701 -14.31 -29.48 -0.26
CA ASP A 701 -13.78 -30.68 -0.89
C ASP A 701 -12.38 -30.47 -1.50
N LEU A 702 -11.80 -29.26 -1.38
CA LEU A 702 -10.53 -28.89 -2.01
C LEU A 702 -9.40 -29.82 -1.55
N ALA A 703 -9.21 -29.95 -0.25
CA ALA A 703 -8.14 -30.79 0.31
C ALA A 703 -8.30 -32.26 -0.09
N GLN A 704 -9.54 -32.78 -0.14
CA GLN A 704 -9.80 -34.15 -0.56
C GLN A 704 -9.50 -34.33 -2.05
N ARG A 705 -9.93 -33.41 -2.91
CA ARG A 705 -9.62 -33.45 -4.35
C ARG A 705 -8.10 -33.39 -4.60
N ALA A 706 -7.37 -32.56 -3.84
CA ALA A 706 -5.91 -32.51 -3.92
C ALA A 706 -5.26 -33.84 -3.55
N VAL A 707 -5.74 -34.50 -2.49
CA VAL A 707 -5.24 -35.84 -2.09
C VAL A 707 -5.57 -36.89 -3.14
N ASP A 708 -6.78 -36.91 -3.68
CA ASP A 708 -7.18 -37.92 -4.70
C ASP A 708 -6.32 -37.78 -5.97
N LYS A 709 -6.06 -36.55 -6.44
CA LYS A 709 -5.12 -36.28 -7.54
C LYS A 709 -3.68 -36.68 -7.19
N SER A 710 -3.27 -36.45 -5.93
CA SER A 710 -1.94 -36.90 -5.46
C SER A 710 -1.79 -38.39 -5.51
N VAL A 711 -2.83 -39.17 -5.15
CA VAL A 711 -2.82 -40.63 -5.23
C VAL A 711 -2.72 -41.11 -6.69
N GLU A 712 -3.43 -40.47 -7.61
CA GLU A 712 -3.34 -40.78 -9.05
C GLU A 712 -1.91 -40.55 -9.57
N THR A 713 -1.31 -39.41 -9.24
CA THR A 713 0.07 -39.07 -9.61
C THR A 713 1.06 -40.04 -8.97
N PHE A 714 0.90 -40.34 -7.68
CA PHE A 714 1.78 -41.29 -6.97
C PHE A 714 1.79 -42.67 -7.61
N ARG A 715 0.66 -43.13 -8.17
CA ARG A 715 0.55 -44.44 -8.86
C ARG A 715 1.32 -44.48 -10.18
N THR A 716 1.45 -43.35 -10.86
CA THR A 716 1.91 -43.28 -12.26
C THR A 716 3.28 -42.66 -12.44
N VAL A 717 3.67 -41.71 -11.57
CA VAL A 717 4.92 -40.95 -11.71
C VAL A 717 6.13 -41.84 -11.43
N LEU A 718 7.22 -41.58 -12.13
CA LEU A 718 8.52 -42.22 -11.84
C LEU A 718 9.06 -41.63 -10.53
N ILE A 719 9.42 -42.52 -9.60
CA ILE A 719 10.04 -42.21 -8.33
C ILE A 719 11.32 -43.04 -8.18
N ASP A 720 12.44 -42.37 -7.98
CA ASP A 720 13.75 -42.98 -7.78
C ASP A 720 14.51 -42.32 -6.60
N ALA A 721 15.81 -42.53 -6.52
CA ALA A 721 16.66 -41.95 -5.48
C ALA A 721 16.76 -40.40 -5.51
N ALA A 722 16.38 -39.76 -6.60
CA ALA A 722 16.35 -38.32 -6.72
C ALA A 722 15.02 -37.69 -6.21
N GLY A 723 13.94 -38.48 -6.17
CA GLY A 723 12.60 -38.06 -5.79
C GLY A 723 11.55 -38.37 -6.86
N ALA A 724 10.51 -37.54 -6.97
CA ALA A 724 9.46 -37.71 -7.98
C ALA A 724 9.80 -36.89 -9.25
N HIS A 725 9.70 -37.52 -10.42
CA HIS A 725 9.92 -36.91 -11.73
C HIS A 725 8.63 -36.23 -12.23
N LEU A 726 8.20 -35.19 -11.56
CA LEU A 726 6.94 -34.48 -11.88
C LEU A 726 6.99 -33.79 -13.24
N ASP A 727 8.13 -33.21 -13.61
CA ASP A 727 8.31 -32.50 -14.89
C ASP A 727 8.10 -33.43 -16.09
N ASP A 728 8.58 -34.66 -16.01
CA ASP A 728 8.42 -35.68 -17.04
C ASP A 728 6.95 -36.14 -17.20
N ALA A 729 6.17 -35.98 -16.15
CA ALA A 729 4.73 -36.24 -16.15
C ALA A 729 3.87 -35.04 -16.58
N GLY A 730 4.50 -33.92 -17.00
CA GLY A 730 3.80 -32.69 -17.36
C GLY A 730 3.27 -31.91 -16.15
N LEU A 731 3.77 -32.20 -14.93
CA LEU A 731 3.39 -31.57 -13.67
C LEU A 731 4.49 -30.62 -13.19
N ALA A 732 5.09 -29.88 -14.12
CA ALA A 732 6.14 -28.92 -13.81
C ALA A 732 5.59 -27.74 -13.02
N ARG A 733 6.33 -27.29 -12.01
CA ARG A 733 6.09 -25.97 -11.40
C ARG A 733 6.51 -24.87 -12.37
N PRO A 734 5.93 -23.67 -12.27
CA PRO A 734 6.35 -22.54 -13.11
C PRO A 734 7.87 -22.37 -13.07
N SER A 735 8.50 -22.27 -14.24
CA SER A 735 9.96 -22.07 -14.36
C SER A 735 10.41 -20.65 -14.02
N ALA A 736 9.48 -19.69 -14.10
CA ALA A 736 9.68 -18.31 -13.70
C ALA A 736 8.46 -17.82 -12.90
N THR A 737 8.74 -17.13 -11.83
CA THR A 737 7.72 -16.47 -10.99
C THR A 737 8.05 -15.00 -10.85
N TRP A 738 7.02 -14.18 -10.74
CA TRP A 738 7.15 -12.75 -10.45
C TRP A 738 6.11 -12.30 -9.44
N THR A 739 6.40 -11.23 -8.78
CA THR A 739 5.53 -10.65 -7.76
C THR A 739 5.05 -9.28 -8.19
N TYR A 740 3.78 -8.97 -7.93
CA TYR A 740 3.20 -7.67 -8.22
C TYR A 740 2.01 -7.37 -7.29
N MET A 741 1.58 -6.13 -7.29
CA MET A 741 0.38 -5.67 -6.63
C MET A 741 -0.70 -5.43 -7.68
N VAL A 742 -1.90 -5.97 -7.46
CA VAL A 742 -3.02 -5.73 -8.40
C VAL A 742 -3.63 -4.38 -8.07
N SER A 743 -3.43 -3.39 -8.92
CA SER A 743 -4.19 -2.15 -8.85
C SER A 743 -5.66 -2.45 -9.11
N ASP A 744 -6.57 -1.84 -8.35
CA ASP A 744 -8.01 -2.03 -8.51
C ASP A 744 -8.40 -1.97 -9.99
N ASN A 745 -9.20 -2.97 -10.43
CA ASN A 745 -9.77 -2.93 -11.75
C ASN A 745 -10.63 -1.66 -11.87
N PRO A 746 -10.25 -0.68 -12.71
CA PRO A 746 -11.06 0.53 -12.88
C PRO A 746 -12.48 0.23 -13.41
N LEU A 747 -12.73 -1.03 -13.88
CA LEU A 747 -14.04 -1.56 -14.23
C LEU A 747 -14.87 -1.96 -12.98
N ALA A 748 -14.26 -2.21 -11.84
CA ALA A 748 -14.93 -2.61 -10.59
C ALA A 748 -15.58 -1.44 -9.84
N GLY A 749 -15.39 -0.21 -10.30
CA GLY A 749 -15.98 1.00 -9.73
C GLY A 749 -17.49 1.03 -9.88
N LYS A 750 -18.22 0.67 -8.78
CA LYS A 750 -19.69 0.67 -8.62
C LYS A 750 -20.44 -0.18 -9.66
N GLY A 751 -20.70 -1.43 -9.31
CA GLY A 751 -21.46 -2.43 -10.06
C GLY A 751 -22.93 -2.10 -10.35
N ASN A 752 -23.21 -0.90 -10.84
CA ASN A 752 -24.53 -0.51 -11.34
C ASN A 752 -24.52 0.03 -12.77
N SER A 753 -23.38 0.34 -13.38
CA SER A 753 -23.40 1.07 -14.65
C SER A 753 -23.28 0.20 -15.90
N VAL A 754 -22.53 -0.90 -15.87
CA VAL A 754 -22.41 -1.78 -17.05
C VAL A 754 -23.72 -2.55 -17.29
N LEU A 755 -24.47 -2.85 -16.23
CA LEU A 755 -25.71 -3.62 -16.29
C LEU A 755 -26.99 -2.79 -16.35
N SER A 756 -26.97 -1.51 -15.92
CA SER A 756 -28.11 -0.61 -16.19
C SER A 756 -28.27 -0.33 -17.70
N GLY A 757 -27.18 -0.39 -18.46
CA GLY A 757 -27.23 -0.34 -19.93
C GLY A 757 -27.93 -1.56 -20.58
N ILE A 758 -27.70 -2.76 -20.03
CA ILE A 758 -28.35 -3.98 -20.56
C ILE A 758 -29.82 -4.08 -20.13
N GLY A 759 -30.17 -3.59 -18.93
CA GLY A 759 -31.56 -3.59 -18.45
C GLY A 759 -32.48 -2.65 -19.20
N ASN A 760 -31.97 -1.62 -19.87
CA ASN A 760 -32.75 -0.72 -20.71
C ASN A 760 -32.94 -1.22 -22.16
N ILE A 761 -32.23 -2.27 -22.57
CA ILE A 761 -32.44 -2.91 -23.90
C ILE A 761 -33.61 -3.91 -23.86
N PHE A 762 -34.04 -4.34 -22.68
CA PHE A 762 -35.16 -5.26 -22.48
C PHE A 762 -36.43 -4.62 -21.87
N ARG A 763 -36.56 -3.29 -21.92
CA ARG A 763 -37.83 -2.59 -21.69
C ARG A 763 -38.42 -2.02 -22.97
#